data_a6a2c4ffde5c09b581decf725715edc1
#
_entry.id   a6a2c4ffde5c09b581decf725715edc1
#
_cell.length_a   1.000
_cell.length_b   1.000
_cell.length_c   1.000
_cell.angle_alpha   90.00
_cell.angle_beta   90.00
_cell.angle_gamma   90.00
#
_symmetry.space_group_name_H-M   'P 1'
#
loop_
_entity.id
_entity.type
_entity.pdbx_description
1 polymer ?
#
loop_
_entity_poly.entity_id
_entity_poly.type
_entity_poly.pdbx_seq_one_letter_code
_entity_poly.pdbx_strand_id
1 'polypeptide(L)'
;MAPVLDIENLSTHIKLTSSVVQAVGNIDMRVEAGETLGIVGESGCGKSMTGLSIMGLLPPGGSIVGGSIKLDGRELVGLKQEDMRQVRGNEIAMIFQDPLTSLDPTKTIGYQVAEPVRLHRGVSKSAAMDRAVEVLSLVGLPKPKERLEDYPHQLSGGLRQRVMIAMALANEPKLLIADEPTTALDVTIQAQILALLRDLKERLGMAMLLITHDMGVIAGHADRVNVMYAGRVVETAEVRQLFNEMHHPYTQALLASIPQLDQDANKALHAIPGLPPDLSHPPEGCRFAARCTRATDKCRSEEPSLSGKTDEHRFSCWHPVDGPLVLEVIGASGPDAASTGLAGADTESIREASVGDRVGLADDAPLADAAPGETREAQGVEAVVVAAGLEVTADGRLEVTARTVEAAATNGDAAPLLELRNLVKEFPITAGVLQRKVGAVHAVSDVSFSVPAGTTFGLVGESGCGKTTIGKVIVALEKPNSGSVTLGGVDVSKLSGGELRRKRRDLQLMFQDPHSSLDPRMRVGAIIGEPLAIQHLGSKHAQRDRVFELLSEVGLPRNAVERYPHEFSGGQRQRIGLARALTLNPRLIVADEPVSALDVSIRAQVLNLMKRLQATHGLTYVVISHDLAVVKYMAERIGVMYLGKLVELGSGNDIYERAAHPYTAGLIATIPVPKPAQERAKKGAAIRGELPSPVNPPSGCRFRTRCQFAQEICAAEEPVLRSFGPGHVAACHFPLQSPDGAPVGAPAMTSAADPAQ
;
A
#
# COMPACT_ATOMS: atom_id res chain seq x y z
N MET A 1 -3.45 2.87 38.90
CA MET A 1 -3.37 4.34 38.68
C MET A 1 -4.59 4.74 37.88
N ALA A 2 -5.05 6.00 37.94
CA ALA A 2 -6.13 6.43 37.04
C ALA A 2 -5.59 6.50 35.61
N PRO A 3 -6.39 6.10 34.58
CA PRO A 3 -5.97 6.18 33.20
C PRO A 3 -5.77 7.64 32.77
N VAL A 4 -4.81 7.89 31.86
CA VAL A 4 -4.60 9.22 31.25
C VAL A 4 -5.80 9.59 30.38
N LEU A 5 -6.32 8.63 29.61
CA LEU A 5 -7.54 8.80 28.82
C LEU A 5 -8.55 7.71 29.19
N ASP A 6 -9.79 8.14 29.49
CA ASP A 6 -10.92 7.23 29.75
C ASP A 6 -12.12 7.65 28.89
N ILE A 7 -12.57 6.76 28.04
CA ILE A 7 -13.69 6.94 27.11
C ILE A 7 -14.77 5.91 27.44
N GLU A 8 -15.98 6.39 27.69
CA GLU A 8 -17.14 5.56 28.02
C GLU A 8 -18.29 5.84 27.05
N ASN A 9 -18.79 4.82 26.38
CA ASN A 9 -19.95 4.85 25.48
C ASN A 9 -19.89 5.95 24.39
N LEU A 10 -18.72 6.30 23.89
CA LEU A 10 -18.56 7.39 22.92
C LEU A 10 -19.30 7.09 21.61
N SER A 11 -20.15 8.03 21.22
CA SER A 11 -20.88 8.01 19.97
C SER A 11 -20.73 9.32 19.24
N THR A 12 -20.21 9.25 17.98
CA THR A 12 -19.97 10.42 17.12
C THR A 12 -20.71 10.23 15.80
N HIS A 13 -21.56 11.19 15.48
CA HIS A 13 -22.33 11.21 14.24
C HIS A 13 -21.91 12.37 13.35
N ILE A 14 -22.05 12.19 12.02
CA ILE A 14 -21.83 13.23 11.02
C ILE A 14 -23.13 13.43 10.26
N LYS A 15 -23.73 14.61 10.39
CA LYS A 15 -24.93 14.99 9.65
C LYS A 15 -24.51 15.44 8.24
N LEU A 16 -24.91 14.68 7.24
CA LEU A 16 -24.82 15.04 5.82
C LEU A 16 -26.12 15.70 5.37
N THR A 17 -26.17 16.16 4.12
CA THR A 17 -27.35 16.84 3.54
C THR A 17 -28.61 15.93 3.57
N SER A 18 -28.47 14.64 3.32
CA SER A 18 -29.58 13.69 3.19
C SER A 18 -29.58 12.53 4.19
N SER A 19 -28.55 12.38 5.01
CA SER A 19 -28.37 11.24 5.91
C SER A 19 -27.52 11.60 7.13
N VAL A 20 -27.47 10.70 8.11
CA VAL A 20 -26.62 10.80 9.29
C VAL A 20 -25.70 9.58 9.33
N VAL A 21 -24.40 9.80 9.25
CA VAL A 21 -23.40 8.73 9.34
C VAL A 21 -23.01 8.50 10.79
N GLN A 22 -23.19 7.27 11.29
CA GLN A 22 -22.77 6.85 12.63
C GLN A 22 -21.29 6.45 12.63
N ALA A 23 -20.41 7.46 12.58
CA ALA A 23 -18.97 7.24 12.38
C ALA A 23 -18.31 6.49 13.56
N VAL A 24 -18.75 6.73 14.78
CA VAL A 24 -18.36 6.02 16.01
C VAL A 24 -19.63 5.73 16.81
N GLY A 25 -19.75 4.52 17.33
CA GLY A 25 -20.95 4.11 18.06
C GLY A 25 -20.62 3.31 19.31
N ASN A 26 -20.92 3.85 20.50
CA ASN A 26 -20.79 3.21 21.81
C ASN A 26 -19.43 2.49 21.99
N ILE A 27 -18.32 3.23 21.85
CA ILE A 27 -17.00 2.66 22.12
C ILE A 27 -16.51 3.01 23.52
N ASP A 28 -15.90 2.01 24.16
CA ASP A 28 -15.20 2.15 25.42
C ASP A 28 -13.69 1.98 25.19
N MET A 29 -12.87 2.83 25.80
CA MET A 29 -11.44 2.82 25.59
C MET A 29 -10.72 3.44 26.76
N ARG A 30 -9.60 2.84 27.20
CA ARG A 30 -8.74 3.39 28.25
C ARG A 30 -7.29 3.37 27.80
N VAL A 31 -6.53 4.41 28.13
CA VAL A 31 -5.10 4.50 27.89
C VAL A 31 -4.41 4.83 29.21
N GLU A 32 -3.53 3.95 29.64
CA GLU A 32 -2.75 4.10 30.86
C GLU A 32 -1.53 5.01 30.65
N ALA A 33 -0.97 5.53 31.75
CA ALA A 33 0.25 6.35 31.68
C ALA A 33 1.42 5.56 31.09
N GLY A 34 2.09 6.12 30.06
CA GLY A 34 3.21 5.48 29.37
C GLY A 34 2.81 4.31 28.45
N GLU A 35 1.52 4.00 28.32
CA GLU A 35 1.02 2.95 27.42
C GLU A 35 0.94 3.44 25.97
N THR A 36 1.11 2.52 25.02
CA THR A 36 0.71 2.69 23.63
C THR A 36 -0.51 1.84 23.35
N LEU A 37 -1.69 2.46 23.20
CA LEU A 37 -2.89 1.79 22.71
C LEU A 37 -2.96 1.89 21.19
N GLY A 38 -2.99 0.75 20.50
CA GLY A 38 -3.20 0.69 19.05
C GLY A 38 -4.69 0.70 18.69
N ILE A 39 -5.08 1.44 17.65
CA ILE A 39 -6.39 1.30 17.01
C ILE A 39 -6.15 0.86 15.57
N VAL A 40 -6.76 -0.27 15.18
CA VAL A 40 -6.60 -0.86 13.85
C VAL A 40 -7.95 -1.26 13.24
N GLY A 41 -8.02 -1.28 11.91
CA GLY A 41 -9.21 -1.67 11.15
C GLY A 41 -9.18 -1.10 9.74
N GLU A 42 -10.15 -1.49 8.91
CA GLU A 42 -10.31 -0.99 7.53
C GLU A 42 -10.58 0.52 7.49
N SER A 43 -10.32 1.17 6.34
CA SER A 43 -10.63 2.58 6.12
C SER A 43 -12.13 2.85 6.30
N GLY A 44 -12.46 4.00 6.88
CA GLY A 44 -13.84 4.35 7.18
C GLY A 44 -14.45 3.63 8.39
N CYS A 45 -13.72 2.78 9.12
CA CYS A 45 -14.25 2.12 10.32
C CYS A 45 -14.33 3.01 11.56
N GLY A 46 -13.94 4.30 11.49
CA GLY A 46 -14.08 5.26 12.58
C GLY A 46 -12.80 5.60 13.35
N LYS A 47 -11.62 5.06 13.00
CA LYS A 47 -10.34 5.28 13.71
C LYS A 47 -9.99 6.76 13.87
N SER A 48 -9.81 7.46 12.76
CA SER A 48 -9.48 8.90 12.74
C SER A 48 -10.58 9.75 13.38
N MET A 49 -11.87 9.35 13.20
CA MET A 49 -12.99 10.01 13.84
C MET A 49 -12.94 9.91 15.36
N THR A 50 -12.45 8.79 15.91
CA THR A 50 -12.22 8.65 17.35
C THR A 50 -11.16 9.63 17.82
N GLY A 51 -10.02 9.75 17.13
CA GLY A 51 -8.98 10.74 17.42
C GLY A 51 -9.50 12.18 17.35
N LEU A 52 -10.25 12.52 16.29
CA LEU A 52 -10.85 13.84 16.12
C LEU A 52 -11.93 14.15 17.17
N SER A 53 -12.67 13.13 17.65
CA SER A 53 -13.64 13.28 18.76
C SER A 53 -12.93 13.64 20.05
N ILE A 54 -11.82 12.99 20.39
CA ILE A 54 -10.99 13.29 21.55
C ILE A 54 -10.47 14.73 21.48
N MET A 55 -10.00 15.13 20.31
CA MET A 55 -9.51 16.48 20.05
C MET A 55 -10.61 17.54 19.97
N GLY A 56 -11.90 17.15 19.86
CA GLY A 56 -13.00 18.07 19.59
C GLY A 56 -12.84 18.83 18.26
N LEU A 57 -12.22 18.18 17.25
CA LEU A 57 -11.95 18.70 15.90
C LEU A 57 -12.79 18.00 14.83
N LEU A 58 -14.05 17.75 15.11
CA LEU A 58 -14.96 17.10 14.20
C LEU A 58 -15.20 17.94 12.93
N PRO A 59 -15.39 17.32 11.76
CA PRO A 59 -15.71 18.01 10.52
C PRO A 59 -17.08 18.71 10.60
N PRO A 60 -17.39 19.62 9.66
CA PRO A 60 -18.70 20.25 9.59
C PRO A 60 -19.83 19.21 9.60
N GLY A 61 -20.84 19.41 10.47
CA GLY A 61 -21.92 18.46 10.70
C GLY A 61 -21.58 17.33 11.69
N GLY A 62 -20.33 17.20 12.13
CA GLY A 62 -19.90 16.26 13.16
C GLY A 62 -20.28 16.69 14.57
N SER A 63 -20.78 15.76 15.38
CA SER A 63 -21.11 15.98 16.79
C SER A 63 -20.96 14.71 17.61
N ILE A 64 -20.53 14.86 18.85
CA ILE A 64 -20.61 13.79 19.86
C ILE A 64 -22.05 13.78 20.34
N VAL A 65 -22.75 12.66 20.15
CA VAL A 65 -24.18 12.51 20.50
C VAL A 65 -24.39 11.74 21.79
N GLY A 66 -23.34 11.12 22.34
CA GLY A 66 -23.39 10.38 23.59
C GLY A 66 -22.02 9.96 24.07
N GLY A 67 -21.92 9.62 25.35
CA GLY A 67 -20.70 9.16 26.00
C GLY A 67 -19.91 10.27 26.68
N SER A 68 -18.76 9.89 27.23
CA SER A 68 -17.85 10.72 28.03
C SER A 68 -16.43 10.50 27.54
N ILE A 69 -15.61 11.56 27.55
CA ILE A 69 -14.16 11.53 27.26
C ILE A 69 -13.45 12.25 28.39
N LYS A 70 -12.73 11.53 29.23
CA LYS A 70 -12.00 12.09 30.36
C LYS A 70 -10.48 12.04 30.13
N LEU A 71 -9.79 13.17 30.32
CA LEU A 71 -8.33 13.27 30.37
C LEU A 71 -7.91 13.53 31.82
N ASP A 72 -7.13 12.62 32.41
CA ASP A 72 -6.79 12.67 33.85
C ASP A 72 -8.01 12.95 34.75
N GLY A 73 -9.16 12.33 34.44
CA GLY A 73 -10.42 12.52 35.14
C GLY A 73 -11.19 13.80 34.77
N ARG A 74 -10.65 14.74 33.98
CA ARG A 74 -11.35 15.91 33.46
C ARG A 74 -12.20 15.60 32.25
N GLU A 75 -13.51 15.86 32.31
CA GLU A 75 -14.42 15.67 31.18
C GLU A 75 -14.11 16.68 30.05
N LEU A 76 -13.98 16.18 28.82
CA LEU A 76 -13.73 16.97 27.61
C LEU A 76 -15.00 17.23 26.78
N VAL A 77 -15.99 16.33 26.86
CA VAL A 77 -17.25 16.49 26.11
C VAL A 77 -18.02 17.70 26.64
N GLY A 78 -18.43 18.57 25.74
CA GLY A 78 -19.17 19.79 26.11
C GLY A 78 -18.31 20.95 26.61
N LEU A 79 -16.97 20.83 26.67
CA LEU A 79 -16.09 21.96 26.96
C LEU A 79 -16.28 23.09 25.93
N LYS A 80 -16.21 24.33 26.39
CA LYS A 80 -16.17 25.50 25.51
C LYS A 80 -14.89 25.47 24.67
N GLN A 81 -14.93 26.06 23.47
CA GLN A 81 -13.77 26.10 22.57
C GLN A 81 -12.53 26.72 23.21
N GLU A 82 -12.72 27.74 24.07
CA GLU A 82 -11.62 28.40 24.80
C GLU A 82 -10.92 27.42 25.76
N ASP A 83 -11.68 26.60 26.49
CA ASP A 83 -11.15 25.60 27.42
C ASP A 83 -10.46 24.47 26.67
N MET A 84 -11.04 24.03 25.53
CA MET A 84 -10.42 23.04 24.67
C MET A 84 -9.11 23.54 24.03
N ARG A 85 -8.98 24.85 23.73
CA ARG A 85 -7.70 25.43 23.26
C ARG A 85 -6.58 25.25 24.26
N GLN A 86 -6.87 25.33 25.56
CA GLN A 86 -5.86 25.11 26.60
C GLN A 86 -5.39 23.64 26.68
N VAL A 87 -6.27 22.71 26.32
CA VAL A 87 -5.96 21.27 26.30
C VAL A 87 -5.19 20.88 25.03
N ARG A 88 -5.65 21.36 23.86
CA ARG A 88 -5.04 21.06 22.54
C ARG A 88 -3.65 21.67 22.42
N GLY A 89 -2.67 20.84 22.03
CA GLY A 89 -1.27 21.25 21.84
C GLY A 89 -0.50 21.49 23.15
N ASN A 90 -1.13 21.28 24.31
CA ASN A 90 -0.52 21.36 25.62
C ASN A 90 -0.62 20.03 26.39
N GLU A 91 -1.84 19.55 26.68
CA GLU A 91 -2.05 18.28 27.37
C GLU A 91 -2.26 17.11 26.41
N ILE A 92 -2.96 17.34 25.30
CA ILE A 92 -3.11 16.37 24.19
C ILE A 92 -2.53 17.00 22.93
N ALA A 93 -1.71 16.24 22.20
CA ALA A 93 -1.25 16.60 20.86
C ALA A 93 -1.66 15.54 19.83
N MET A 94 -1.75 15.95 18.57
CA MET A 94 -2.11 15.06 17.47
C MET A 94 -1.13 15.22 16.30
N ILE A 95 -0.67 14.08 15.79
CA ILE A 95 0.00 13.95 14.51
C ILE A 95 -1.07 13.54 13.51
N PHE A 96 -1.33 14.38 12.50
CA PHE A 96 -2.33 14.14 11.48
C PHE A 96 -1.78 13.26 10.36
N GLN A 97 -2.67 12.62 9.62
CA GLN A 97 -2.36 11.64 8.57
C GLN A 97 -1.50 12.22 7.43
N ASP A 98 -1.72 13.47 7.01
CA ASP A 98 -1.00 14.09 5.88
C ASP A 98 -0.18 15.31 6.33
N PRO A 99 1.16 15.24 6.24
CA PRO A 99 2.03 16.38 6.56
C PRO A 99 1.88 17.57 5.61
N LEU A 100 1.40 17.36 4.38
CA LEU A 100 1.23 18.44 3.39
C LEU A 100 0.08 19.37 3.74
N THR A 101 -0.99 18.82 4.30
CA THR A 101 -2.16 19.61 4.72
C THR A 101 -2.03 20.13 6.15
N SER A 102 -1.14 19.53 6.96
CA SER A 102 -0.94 19.89 8.38
C SER A 102 0.04 21.03 8.57
N LEU A 103 0.96 21.26 7.63
CA LEU A 103 1.92 22.35 7.67
C LEU A 103 1.46 23.50 6.77
N ASP A 104 1.46 24.73 7.29
CA ASP A 104 1.17 25.94 6.51
C ASP A 104 2.34 26.21 5.51
N PRO A 105 2.11 26.10 4.19
CA PRO A 105 3.16 26.29 3.20
C PRO A 105 3.71 27.73 3.14
N THR A 106 3.00 28.70 3.74
CA THR A 106 3.36 30.13 3.74
C THR A 106 4.17 30.53 4.96
N LYS A 107 4.33 29.65 5.95
CA LYS A 107 5.07 29.88 7.19
C LYS A 107 6.36 29.08 7.21
N THR A 108 7.39 29.67 7.83
CA THR A 108 8.64 28.94 8.07
C THR A 108 8.46 27.86 9.13
N ILE A 109 9.33 26.85 9.12
CA ILE A 109 9.30 25.73 10.07
C ILE A 109 9.49 26.23 11.49
N GLY A 110 10.47 27.13 11.70
CA GLY A 110 10.73 27.70 13.02
C GLY A 110 9.51 28.41 13.60
N TYR A 111 8.77 29.16 12.77
CA TYR A 111 7.55 29.82 13.20
C TYR A 111 6.50 28.80 13.67
N GLN A 112 6.25 27.75 12.88
CA GLN A 112 5.20 26.76 13.16
C GLN A 112 5.50 25.94 14.41
N VAL A 113 6.76 25.54 14.63
CA VAL A 113 7.16 24.80 15.85
C VAL A 113 7.16 25.69 17.08
N ALA A 114 7.52 26.98 16.97
CA ALA A 114 7.53 27.93 18.09
C ALA A 114 6.13 28.42 18.47
N GLU A 115 5.14 28.39 17.56
CA GLU A 115 3.80 28.92 17.79
C GLU A 115 3.07 28.26 18.98
N PRO A 116 2.99 26.90 19.10
CA PRO A 116 2.37 26.26 20.26
C PRO A 116 3.04 26.64 21.59
N VAL A 117 4.36 26.78 21.59
CA VAL A 117 5.12 27.17 22.81
C VAL A 117 4.73 28.58 23.25
N ARG A 118 4.63 29.52 22.31
CA ARG A 118 4.21 30.90 22.62
C ARG A 118 2.78 30.97 23.12
N LEU A 119 1.87 30.24 22.52
CA LEU A 119 0.45 30.27 22.86
C LEU A 119 0.17 29.69 24.24
N HIS A 120 0.85 28.61 24.62
CA HIS A 120 0.56 27.90 25.88
C HIS A 120 1.46 28.25 27.02
N ARG A 121 2.75 28.55 26.77
CA ARG A 121 3.71 28.92 27.86
C ARG A 121 3.86 30.42 28.08
N GLY A 122 3.30 31.28 27.21
CA GLY A 122 3.36 32.71 27.33
C GLY A 122 4.78 33.33 27.29
N VAL A 123 5.75 32.61 26.70
CA VAL A 123 7.16 33.00 26.64
C VAL A 123 7.45 33.96 25.48
N SER A 124 8.60 34.64 25.54
CA SER A 124 9.06 35.54 24.47
C SER A 124 9.26 34.78 23.14
N LYS A 125 9.25 35.51 22.02
CA LYS A 125 9.52 34.95 20.71
C LYS A 125 10.89 34.25 20.64
N SER A 126 11.92 34.85 21.27
CA SER A 126 13.28 34.27 21.31
C SER A 126 13.27 32.94 22.05
N ALA A 127 12.72 32.88 23.26
CA ALA A 127 12.65 31.64 24.05
C ALA A 127 11.85 30.55 23.36
N ALA A 128 10.78 30.89 22.65
CA ALA A 128 10.02 29.91 21.83
C ALA A 128 10.83 29.40 20.64
N MET A 129 11.64 30.23 19.99
CA MET A 129 12.53 29.82 18.91
C MET A 129 13.67 28.92 19.43
N ASP A 130 14.23 29.22 20.61
CA ASP A 130 15.24 28.37 21.26
C ASP A 130 14.64 26.95 21.52
N ARG A 131 13.40 26.93 22.07
CA ARG A 131 12.67 25.66 22.24
C ARG A 131 12.41 24.95 20.92
N ALA A 132 12.09 25.69 19.85
CA ALA A 132 11.90 25.09 18.53
C ALA A 132 13.18 24.38 18.02
N VAL A 133 14.35 24.99 18.21
CA VAL A 133 15.65 24.36 17.89
C VAL A 133 15.85 23.09 18.70
N GLU A 134 15.57 23.14 20.01
CA GLU A 134 15.70 21.97 20.89
C GLU A 134 14.82 20.81 20.43
N VAL A 135 13.53 21.06 20.19
CA VAL A 135 12.59 20.00 19.77
C VAL A 135 12.89 19.48 18.36
N LEU A 136 13.29 20.36 17.42
CA LEU A 136 13.76 19.94 16.10
C LEU A 136 15.03 19.07 16.19
N SER A 137 15.93 19.36 17.13
CA SER A 137 17.08 18.49 17.42
C SER A 137 16.65 17.16 18.01
N LEU A 138 15.67 17.15 18.91
CA LEU A 138 15.13 15.96 19.58
C LEU A 138 14.51 14.97 18.55
N VAL A 139 13.82 15.48 17.53
CA VAL A 139 13.29 14.64 16.44
C VAL A 139 14.34 14.27 15.37
N GLY A 140 15.60 14.66 15.57
CA GLY A 140 16.70 14.33 14.67
C GLY A 140 16.65 15.09 13.34
N LEU A 141 16.17 16.32 13.31
CA LEU A 141 16.27 17.17 12.11
C LEU A 141 17.72 17.63 11.94
N PRO A 142 18.38 17.37 10.78
CA PRO A 142 19.76 17.77 10.56
C PRO A 142 19.87 19.33 10.48
N LYS A 143 20.86 19.91 11.16
CA LYS A 143 21.12 21.36 11.18
C LYS A 143 19.89 22.21 11.56
N PRO A 144 19.25 21.96 12.70
CA PRO A 144 17.95 22.55 13.03
C PRO A 144 17.98 24.09 13.04
N LYS A 145 19.07 24.72 13.47
CA LYS A 145 19.19 26.19 13.47
C LYS A 145 19.16 26.79 12.06
N GLU A 146 19.84 26.15 11.09
CA GLU A 146 19.89 26.63 9.71
C GLU A 146 18.51 26.47 9.04
N ARG A 147 17.75 25.46 9.42
CA ARG A 147 16.45 25.12 8.83
C ARG A 147 15.24 25.84 9.40
N LEU A 148 15.40 26.66 10.45
CA LEU A 148 14.27 27.43 11.01
C LEU A 148 13.59 28.34 9.98
N GLU A 149 14.37 28.85 9.01
CA GLU A 149 13.87 29.73 7.96
C GLU A 149 13.38 28.97 6.71
N ASP A 150 13.54 27.62 6.66
CA ASP A 150 13.04 26.80 5.58
C ASP A 150 11.51 26.76 5.60
N TYR A 151 10.91 26.59 4.42
CA TYR A 151 9.48 26.35 4.24
C TYR A 151 9.19 24.86 4.06
N PRO A 152 7.97 24.37 4.36
CA PRO A 152 7.61 22.98 4.24
C PRO A 152 7.92 22.36 2.86
N HIS A 153 7.72 23.12 1.79
CA HIS A 153 7.95 22.63 0.42
C HIS A 153 9.44 22.39 0.07
N GLN A 154 10.36 22.91 0.87
CA GLN A 154 11.81 22.71 0.72
C GLN A 154 12.29 21.42 1.38
N LEU A 155 11.42 20.72 2.13
CA LEU A 155 11.74 19.49 2.88
C LEU A 155 11.26 18.23 2.17
N SER A 156 11.99 17.12 2.40
CA SER A 156 11.52 15.77 2.04
C SER A 156 10.30 15.36 2.89
N GLY A 157 9.55 14.35 2.44
CA GLY A 157 8.40 13.82 3.19
C GLY A 157 8.73 13.42 4.63
N GLY A 158 9.83 12.70 4.83
CA GLY A 158 10.30 12.27 6.15
C GLY A 158 10.72 13.45 7.04
N LEU A 159 11.33 14.51 6.46
CA LEU A 159 11.67 15.72 7.24
C LEU A 159 10.41 16.52 7.62
N ARG A 160 9.41 16.63 6.73
CA ARG A 160 8.12 17.24 7.06
C ARG A 160 7.43 16.50 8.21
N GLN A 161 7.47 15.17 8.19
CA GLN A 161 6.92 14.35 9.26
C GLN A 161 7.62 14.61 10.59
N ARG A 162 8.97 14.71 10.59
CA ARG A 162 9.74 15.07 11.79
C ARG A 162 9.37 16.46 12.31
N VAL A 163 9.16 17.44 11.43
CA VAL A 163 8.69 18.77 11.82
C VAL A 163 7.30 18.72 12.46
N MET A 164 6.37 17.95 11.90
CA MET A 164 5.03 17.78 12.46
C MET A 164 5.08 17.10 13.84
N ILE A 165 5.93 16.09 14.02
CA ILE A 165 6.20 15.46 15.32
C ILE A 165 6.77 16.50 16.30
N ALA A 166 7.73 17.33 15.86
CA ALA A 166 8.30 18.40 16.69
C ALA A 166 7.23 19.40 17.15
N MET A 167 6.32 19.81 16.26
CA MET A 167 5.18 20.67 16.62
C MET A 167 4.28 20.03 17.68
N ALA A 168 3.95 18.76 17.52
CA ALA A 168 3.11 18.02 18.45
C ALA A 168 3.77 17.89 19.84
N LEU A 169 5.10 17.74 19.90
CA LEU A 169 5.86 17.54 21.13
C LEU A 169 6.39 18.84 21.78
N ALA A 170 6.16 20.00 21.17
CA ALA A 170 6.74 21.27 21.59
C ALA A 170 6.44 21.62 23.06
N ASN A 171 5.27 21.24 23.58
CA ASN A 171 4.81 21.46 24.94
C ASN A 171 4.85 20.21 25.85
N GLU A 172 5.39 19.08 25.38
CA GLU A 172 5.50 17.83 26.16
C GLU A 172 4.12 17.30 26.61
N PRO A 173 3.25 16.91 25.67
CA PRO A 173 1.89 16.49 26.00
C PRO A 173 1.86 15.21 26.83
N LYS A 174 0.82 15.02 27.64
CA LYS A 174 0.56 13.77 28.38
C LYS A 174 0.10 12.64 27.48
N LEU A 175 -0.67 13.00 26.44
CA LEU A 175 -1.21 12.06 25.43
C LEU A 175 -0.86 12.54 24.03
N LEU A 176 -0.25 11.65 23.24
CA LEU A 176 -0.02 11.85 21.81
C LEU A 176 -0.97 10.95 21.01
N ILE A 177 -1.80 11.55 20.17
CA ILE A 177 -2.61 10.83 19.18
C ILE A 177 -1.81 10.83 17.87
N ALA A 178 -1.39 9.65 17.40
CA ALA A 178 -0.68 9.47 16.14
C ALA A 178 -1.61 8.83 15.13
N ASP A 179 -2.25 9.65 14.27
CA ASP A 179 -3.19 9.18 13.26
C ASP A 179 -2.45 8.89 11.95
N GLU A 180 -2.23 7.60 11.71
CA GLU A 180 -1.48 7.08 10.58
C GLU A 180 -0.14 7.82 10.34
N PRO A 181 0.74 7.90 11.33
CA PRO A 181 1.90 8.79 11.31
C PRO A 181 2.94 8.44 10.25
N THR A 182 2.77 7.35 9.53
CA THR A 182 3.70 6.84 8.52
C THR A 182 3.07 6.63 7.14
N THR A 183 1.82 7.03 6.96
CA THR A 183 1.14 6.94 5.65
C THR A 183 1.87 7.79 4.61
N ALA A 184 1.99 7.26 3.39
CA ALA A 184 2.73 7.86 2.26
C ALA A 184 4.26 8.00 2.47
N LEU A 185 4.83 7.35 3.49
CA LEU A 185 6.28 7.23 3.66
C LEU A 185 6.75 5.86 3.16
N ASP A 186 7.99 5.81 2.66
CA ASP A 186 8.61 4.53 2.35
C ASP A 186 8.95 3.73 3.62
N VAL A 187 9.11 2.41 3.46
CA VAL A 187 9.27 1.45 4.58
C VAL A 187 10.44 1.82 5.49
N THR A 188 11.53 2.38 4.92
CA THR A 188 12.72 2.78 5.69
C THR A 188 12.43 3.99 6.57
N ILE A 189 11.81 5.02 6.03
CA ILE A 189 11.42 6.23 6.79
C ILE A 189 10.34 5.87 7.80
N GLN A 190 9.37 5.01 7.43
CA GLN A 190 8.36 4.50 8.36
C GLN A 190 9.00 3.87 9.61
N ALA A 191 9.96 2.95 9.44
CA ALA A 191 10.67 2.31 10.55
C ALA A 191 11.42 3.32 11.42
N GLN A 192 12.05 4.33 10.81
CA GLN A 192 12.74 5.41 11.52
C GLN A 192 11.77 6.28 12.35
N ILE A 193 10.62 6.65 11.80
CA ILE A 193 9.61 7.47 12.49
C ILE A 193 9.00 6.70 13.67
N LEU A 194 8.66 5.42 13.47
CA LEU A 194 8.11 4.59 14.54
C LEU A 194 9.11 4.35 15.68
N ALA A 195 10.39 4.14 15.34
CA ALA A 195 11.46 4.04 16.34
C ALA A 195 11.64 5.36 17.10
N LEU A 196 11.57 6.51 16.39
CA LEU A 196 11.63 7.83 16.99
C LEU A 196 10.46 8.06 17.96
N LEU A 197 9.22 7.77 17.56
CA LEU A 197 8.03 7.94 18.41
C LEU A 197 8.12 7.09 19.68
N ARG A 198 8.63 5.86 19.59
CA ARG A 198 8.85 4.99 20.75
C ARG A 198 9.90 5.58 21.71
N ASP A 199 11.06 6.01 21.21
CA ASP A 199 12.11 6.62 21.99
C ASP A 199 11.61 7.90 22.70
N LEU A 200 10.87 8.76 21.99
CA LEU A 200 10.29 9.97 22.55
C LEU A 200 9.21 9.68 23.60
N LYS A 201 8.37 8.66 23.38
CA LYS A 201 7.38 8.20 24.37
C LYS A 201 8.07 7.79 25.68
N GLU A 202 9.12 6.97 25.57
CA GLU A 202 9.87 6.50 26.74
C GLU A 202 10.57 7.67 27.48
N ARG A 203 11.21 8.58 26.75
CA ARG A 203 11.95 9.72 27.35
C ARG A 203 11.03 10.74 28.00
N LEU A 204 9.87 11.02 27.41
CA LEU A 204 8.93 12.03 27.91
C LEU A 204 7.87 11.44 28.85
N GLY A 205 7.81 10.11 29.00
CA GLY A 205 6.84 9.42 29.86
C GLY A 205 5.38 9.61 29.42
N MET A 206 5.13 9.94 28.13
CA MET A 206 3.79 10.20 27.61
C MET A 206 3.06 8.91 27.21
N ALA A 207 1.72 8.95 27.27
CA ALA A 207 0.87 7.93 26.67
C ALA A 207 0.71 8.17 25.16
N MET A 208 0.45 7.13 24.39
CA MET A 208 0.26 7.23 22.94
C MET A 208 -0.97 6.45 22.46
N LEU A 209 -1.80 7.09 21.66
CA LEU A 209 -2.86 6.45 20.87
C LEU A 209 -2.37 6.33 19.43
N LEU A 210 -2.01 5.10 19.01
CA LEU A 210 -1.47 4.83 17.68
C LEU A 210 -2.57 4.29 16.75
N ILE A 211 -3.00 5.10 15.82
CA ILE A 211 -4.00 4.75 14.81
C ILE A 211 -3.28 4.32 13.53
N THR A 212 -3.59 3.13 13.01
CA THR A 212 -3.02 2.62 11.76
C THR A 212 -3.91 1.54 11.16
N HIS A 213 -3.73 1.26 9.88
CA HIS A 213 -4.31 0.09 9.22
C HIS A 213 -3.28 -1.07 9.10
N ASP A 214 -2.04 -0.88 9.54
CA ASP A 214 -0.95 -1.85 9.44
C ASP A 214 -0.79 -2.65 10.74
N MET A 215 -1.16 -3.93 10.69
CA MET A 215 -1.05 -4.85 11.83
C MET A 215 0.42 -5.14 12.21
N GLY A 216 1.36 -5.08 11.26
CA GLY A 216 2.78 -5.23 11.56
C GLY A 216 3.31 -4.08 12.41
N VAL A 217 2.85 -2.85 12.15
CA VAL A 217 3.15 -1.68 12.99
C VAL A 217 2.59 -1.88 14.40
N ILE A 218 1.35 -2.35 14.54
CA ILE A 218 0.75 -2.66 15.85
C ILE A 218 1.57 -3.72 16.58
N ALA A 219 1.96 -4.79 15.91
CA ALA A 219 2.74 -5.89 16.51
C ALA A 219 4.04 -5.41 17.17
N GLY A 220 4.71 -4.41 16.58
CA GLY A 220 5.99 -3.88 17.04
C GLY A 220 5.90 -2.76 18.09
N HIS A 221 4.83 -1.96 18.06
CA HIS A 221 4.81 -0.66 18.73
C HIS A 221 3.68 -0.44 19.74
N ALA A 222 2.61 -1.26 19.70
CA ALA A 222 1.53 -1.16 20.66
C ALA A 222 1.70 -2.13 21.85
N ASP A 223 1.14 -1.77 23.00
CA ASP A 223 1.05 -2.61 24.19
C ASP A 223 -0.29 -3.36 24.18
N ARG A 224 -1.38 -2.64 23.96
CA ARG A 224 -2.73 -3.17 23.76
C ARG A 224 -3.28 -2.67 22.42
N VAL A 225 -4.32 -3.37 21.91
CA VAL A 225 -4.93 -3.03 20.63
C VAL A 225 -6.44 -3.14 20.68
N ASN A 226 -7.11 -2.16 20.07
CA ASN A 226 -8.53 -2.15 19.77
C ASN A 226 -8.72 -2.36 18.27
N VAL A 227 -9.35 -3.45 17.88
CA VAL A 227 -9.74 -3.72 16.50
C VAL A 227 -11.10 -3.09 16.25
N MET A 228 -11.16 -2.13 15.31
CA MET A 228 -12.39 -1.43 14.96
C MET A 228 -12.95 -1.92 13.62
N TYR A 229 -14.26 -2.12 13.60
CA TYR A 229 -15.02 -2.41 12.39
C TYR A 229 -16.32 -1.61 12.36
N ALA A 230 -16.54 -0.88 11.28
CA ALA A 230 -17.80 -0.14 11.02
C ALA A 230 -18.27 0.71 12.22
N GLY A 231 -17.37 1.47 12.86
CA GLY A 231 -17.67 2.36 13.99
C GLY A 231 -17.75 1.68 15.37
N ARG A 232 -17.42 0.39 15.50
CA ARG A 232 -17.42 -0.38 16.75
C ARG A 232 -16.04 -0.94 17.06
N VAL A 233 -15.73 -1.09 18.34
CA VAL A 233 -14.63 -1.96 18.79
C VAL A 233 -15.18 -3.38 18.81
N VAL A 234 -14.58 -4.26 17.98
CA VAL A 234 -15.03 -5.66 17.84
C VAL A 234 -14.16 -6.62 18.63
N GLU A 235 -12.92 -6.25 18.93
CA GLU A 235 -12.01 -7.02 19.77
C GLU A 235 -10.97 -6.10 20.42
N THR A 236 -10.64 -6.34 21.69
CA THR A 236 -9.58 -5.65 22.44
C THR A 236 -8.78 -6.66 23.25
N ALA A 237 -7.45 -6.57 23.16
CA ALA A 237 -6.55 -7.44 23.92
C ALA A 237 -5.14 -6.83 24.03
N GLU A 238 -4.27 -7.44 24.88
CA GLU A 238 -2.82 -7.27 24.76
C GLU A 238 -2.36 -7.73 23.37
N VAL A 239 -1.40 -7.02 22.79
CA VAL A 239 -0.93 -7.29 21.41
C VAL A 239 -0.51 -8.76 21.21
N ARG A 240 0.29 -9.34 22.12
CA ARG A 240 0.71 -10.74 21.98
C ARG A 240 -0.46 -11.72 22.00
N GLN A 241 -1.43 -11.45 22.87
CA GLN A 241 -2.63 -12.28 23.00
C GLN A 241 -3.50 -12.19 21.76
N LEU A 242 -3.75 -10.97 21.24
CA LEU A 242 -4.55 -10.80 20.03
C LEU A 242 -3.98 -11.58 18.83
N PHE A 243 -2.66 -11.52 18.61
CA PHE A 243 -2.03 -12.17 17.45
C PHE A 243 -2.00 -13.71 17.56
N ASN A 244 -2.02 -14.25 18.77
CA ASN A 244 -1.98 -15.70 18.99
C ASN A 244 -3.37 -16.32 19.23
N GLU A 245 -4.28 -15.57 19.83
CA GLU A 245 -5.56 -16.06 20.38
C GLU A 245 -6.74 -15.18 20.00
N MET A 246 -6.75 -14.57 18.78
CA MET A 246 -7.88 -13.76 18.34
C MET A 246 -9.18 -14.56 18.35
N HIS A 247 -10.29 -13.91 18.71
CA HIS A 247 -11.60 -14.52 18.82
C HIS A 247 -12.64 -13.96 17.84
N HIS A 248 -12.44 -12.75 17.33
CA HIS A 248 -13.39 -12.19 16.37
C HIS A 248 -13.04 -12.62 14.93
N PRO A 249 -14.01 -13.17 14.16
CA PRO A 249 -13.75 -13.61 12.77
C PRO A 249 -13.18 -12.50 11.85
N TYR A 250 -13.53 -11.25 12.10
CA TYR A 250 -12.96 -10.12 11.37
C TYR A 250 -11.47 -9.94 11.65
N THR A 251 -11.06 -10.03 12.93
CA THR A 251 -9.64 -9.94 13.32
C THR A 251 -8.82 -11.05 12.67
N GLN A 252 -9.36 -12.28 12.69
CA GLN A 252 -8.75 -13.44 12.04
C GLN A 252 -8.59 -13.21 10.52
N ALA A 253 -9.65 -12.77 9.86
CA ALA A 253 -9.63 -12.52 8.43
C ALA A 253 -8.72 -11.35 8.04
N LEU A 254 -8.67 -10.29 8.87
CA LEU A 254 -7.78 -9.14 8.67
C LEU A 254 -6.30 -9.56 8.72
N LEU A 255 -5.92 -10.37 9.72
CA LEU A 255 -4.55 -10.89 9.85
C LEU A 255 -4.20 -11.86 8.71
N ALA A 256 -5.14 -12.72 8.30
CA ALA A 256 -4.93 -13.65 7.18
C ALA A 256 -4.82 -12.94 5.82
N SER A 257 -5.29 -11.69 5.70
CA SER A 257 -5.22 -10.91 4.45
C SER A 257 -3.87 -10.21 4.24
N ILE A 258 -2.97 -10.25 5.21
CA ILE A 258 -1.63 -9.64 5.11
C ILE A 258 -0.72 -10.56 4.30
N PRO A 259 -0.11 -10.10 3.18
CA PRO A 259 0.89 -10.88 2.47
C PRO A 259 2.07 -11.18 3.40
N GLN A 260 2.40 -12.46 3.57
CA GLN A 260 3.52 -12.88 4.38
C GLN A 260 4.73 -13.23 3.50
N LEU A 261 5.93 -13.01 4.02
CA LEU A 261 7.17 -13.28 3.28
C LEU A 261 7.42 -14.77 3.05
N ASP A 262 6.85 -15.63 3.90
CA ASP A 262 6.92 -17.10 3.83
C ASP A 262 5.72 -17.74 3.08
N GLN A 263 4.79 -16.92 2.57
CA GLN A 263 3.62 -17.39 1.85
C GLN A 263 3.96 -17.85 0.42
N ASP A 264 3.39 -18.99 0.01
CA ASP A 264 3.47 -19.49 -1.36
C ASP A 264 2.79 -18.50 -2.32
N ALA A 265 3.57 -17.94 -3.26
CA ALA A 265 3.09 -16.99 -4.24
C ALA A 265 2.03 -17.59 -5.20
N ASN A 266 1.91 -18.90 -5.31
CA ASN A 266 0.91 -19.56 -6.16
C ASN A 266 -0.47 -19.66 -5.49
N LYS A 267 -0.54 -19.45 -4.17
CA LYS A 267 -1.81 -19.44 -3.43
C LYS A 267 -2.40 -18.05 -3.41
N ALA A 268 -3.72 -17.94 -3.63
CA ALA A 268 -4.42 -16.69 -3.50
C ALA A 268 -4.33 -16.15 -2.06
N LEU A 269 -4.18 -14.82 -1.93
CA LEU A 269 -4.26 -14.16 -0.63
C LEU A 269 -5.67 -14.33 -0.06
N HIS A 270 -5.75 -14.54 1.25
CA HIS A 270 -7.05 -14.48 1.92
C HIS A 270 -7.62 -13.07 1.77
N ALA A 271 -8.84 -12.96 1.29
CA ALA A 271 -9.51 -11.68 1.09
C ALA A 271 -10.87 -11.69 1.76
N ILE A 272 -11.16 -10.68 2.56
CA ILE A 272 -12.48 -10.53 3.19
C ILE A 272 -13.50 -10.21 2.10
N PRO A 273 -14.58 -11.00 1.94
CA PRO A 273 -15.55 -10.79 0.87
C PRO A 273 -16.39 -9.54 1.09
N GLY A 274 -16.92 -8.96 0.00
CA GLY A 274 -17.85 -7.84 0.06
C GLY A 274 -17.22 -6.51 0.48
N LEU A 275 -18.08 -5.54 0.80
CA LEU A 275 -17.72 -4.19 1.25
C LEU A 275 -18.17 -3.96 2.69
N PRO A 276 -17.52 -3.06 3.45
CA PRO A 276 -18.03 -2.61 4.74
C PRO A 276 -19.46 -2.06 4.61
N PRO A 277 -20.30 -2.18 5.65
CA PRO A 277 -21.66 -1.67 5.62
C PRO A 277 -21.70 -0.14 5.53
N ASP A 278 -22.77 0.39 4.96
CA ASP A 278 -23.05 1.83 4.96
C ASP A 278 -23.41 2.30 6.37
N LEU A 279 -22.58 3.16 6.93
CA LEU A 279 -22.76 3.71 8.28
C LEU A 279 -23.88 4.76 8.37
N SER A 280 -24.50 5.14 7.26
CA SER A 280 -25.76 5.92 7.29
C SER A 280 -26.99 5.05 7.55
N HIS A 281 -26.87 3.73 7.29
CA HIS A 281 -27.89 2.72 7.54
C HIS A 281 -27.21 1.46 8.12
N PRO A 282 -26.64 1.54 9.33
CA PRO A 282 -25.95 0.41 9.91
C PRO A 282 -26.90 -0.76 10.16
N PRO A 283 -26.45 -2.02 10.02
CA PRO A 283 -27.22 -3.19 10.36
C PRO A 283 -27.69 -3.17 11.83
N GLU A 284 -28.87 -3.72 12.11
CA GLU A 284 -29.42 -3.86 13.46
C GLU A 284 -28.61 -4.85 14.31
N GLY A 285 -28.11 -5.94 13.69
CA GLY A 285 -27.28 -6.95 14.34
C GLY A 285 -25.79 -6.68 14.23
N CYS A 286 -25.01 -7.76 14.24
CA CYS A 286 -23.55 -7.70 14.08
C CYS A 286 -23.17 -7.01 12.76
N ARG A 287 -22.42 -5.92 12.84
CA ARG A 287 -22.03 -5.12 11.65
C ARG A 287 -21.18 -5.90 10.66
N PHE A 288 -20.49 -6.96 11.09
CA PHE A 288 -19.70 -7.84 10.23
C PHE A 288 -20.51 -8.98 9.61
N ALA A 289 -21.78 -9.22 10.02
CA ALA A 289 -22.57 -10.39 9.62
C ALA A 289 -22.64 -10.63 8.10
N ALA A 290 -22.78 -9.56 7.29
CA ALA A 290 -22.85 -9.65 5.83
C ALA A 290 -21.57 -10.17 5.16
N ARG A 291 -20.42 -10.10 5.83
CA ARG A 291 -19.09 -10.52 5.35
C ARG A 291 -18.53 -11.73 6.12
N CYS A 292 -19.24 -12.17 7.16
CA CYS A 292 -18.79 -13.23 8.05
C CYS A 292 -19.21 -14.60 7.54
N THR A 293 -18.27 -15.51 7.34
CA THR A 293 -18.54 -16.89 6.92
C THR A 293 -19.24 -17.73 8.00
N ARG A 294 -19.26 -17.24 9.26
CA ARG A 294 -19.90 -17.90 10.42
C ARG A 294 -21.21 -17.23 10.82
N ALA A 295 -21.74 -16.30 10.01
CA ALA A 295 -22.94 -15.56 10.37
C ALA A 295 -24.17 -16.47 10.43
N THR A 296 -24.96 -16.34 11.52
CA THR A 296 -26.27 -16.97 11.72
C THR A 296 -27.34 -15.89 11.72
N ASP A 297 -28.62 -16.31 11.81
CA ASP A 297 -29.74 -15.37 11.90
C ASP A 297 -29.65 -14.50 13.16
N LYS A 298 -29.17 -15.05 14.27
CA LYS A 298 -28.89 -14.27 15.47
C LYS A 298 -27.91 -13.13 15.23
N CYS A 299 -26.85 -13.37 14.40
CA CYS A 299 -25.91 -12.32 14.05
C CYS A 299 -26.53 -11.21 13.20
N ARG A 300 -27.62 -11.50 12.47
CA ARG A 300 -28.33 -10.51 11.63
C ARG A 300 -29.32 -9.67 12.42
N SER A 301 -29.89 -10.24 13.49
CA SER A 301 -30.94 -9.59 14.30
C SER A 301 -30.45 -8.95 15.59
N GLU A 302 -29.33 -9.44 16.16
CA GLU A 302 -28.84 -8.99 17.45
C GLU A 302 -27.36 -8.57 17.39
N GLU A 303 -27.05 -7.39 17.94
CA GLU A 303 -25.68 -6.92 18.08
C GLU A 303 -25.02 -7.61 19.30
N PRO A 304 -23.86 -8.31 19.11
CA PRO A 304 -23.14 -8.90 20.24
C PRO A 304 -22.47 -7.82 21.10
N SER A 305 -22.56 -7.95 22.41
CA SER A 305 -21.83 -7.07 23.33
C SER A 305 -20.34 -7.38 23.39
N LEU A 306 -19.52 -6.38 23.66
CA LEU A 306 -18.08 -6.56 23.89
C LEU A 306 -17.88 -7.24 25.25
N SER A 307 -17.65 -8.54 25.26
CA SER A 307 -17.49 -9.39 26.45
C SER A 307 -16.33 -10.36 26.25
N GLY A 308 -15.76 -10.90 27.31
CA GLY A 308 -14.64 -11.82 27.24
C GLY A 308 -14.55 -12.75 28.45
N LYS A 309 -13.61 -13.70 28.38
CA LYS A 309 -13.26 -14.58 29.52
C LYS A 309 -12.50 -13.83 30.62
N THR A 310 -11.83 -12.73 30.22
CA THR A 310 -11.08 -11.83 31.11
C THR A 310 -11.37 -10.38 30.73
N ASP A 311 -11.13 -9.45 31.65
CA ASP A 311 -11.24 -8.01 31.35
C ASP A 311 -10.17 -7.53 30.37
N GLU A 312 -9.09 -8.28 30.22
CA GLU A 312 -7.94 -7.97 29.36
C GLU A 312 -8.16 -8.38 27.91
N HIS A 313 -9.00 -9.43 27.64
CA HIS A 313 -9.34 -9.86 26.29
C HIS A 313 -10.85 -9.96 26.10
N ARG A 314 -11.43 -8.99 25.41
CA ARG A 314 -12.87 -8.89 25.13
C ARG A 314 -13.13 -8.85 23.63
N PHE A 315 -14.22 -9.46 23.20
CA PHE A 315 -14.64 -9.52 21.80
C PHE A 315 -16.15 -9.48 21.66
N SER A 316 -16.63 -8.99 20.51
CA SER A 316 -18.05 -8.79 20.20
C SER A 316 -18.49 -9.82 19.14
N CYS A 317 -18.66 -11.08 19.55
CA CYS A 317 -19.02 -12.17 18.62
C CYS A 317 -19.85 -13.27 19.30
N TRP A 318 -20.93 -13.71 18.62
CA TRP A 318 -21.74 -14.85 19.04
C TRP A 318 -21.07 -16.21 18.75
N HIS A 319 -20.20 -16.26 17.73
CA HIS A 319 -19.52 -17.47 17.25
C HIS A 319 -18.02 -17.21 17.13
N PRO A 320 -17.31 -17.10 18.26
CA PRO A 320 -15.87 -16.76 18.24
C PRO A 320 -15.06 -17.82 17.51
N VAL A 321 -13.89 -17.41 17.04
CA VAL A 321 -12.86 -18.30 16.50
C VAL A 321 -11.81 -18.59 17.59
N ASP A 322 -11.03 -19.66 17.41
CA ASP A 322 -9.94 -20.00 18.32
C ASP A 322 -8.59 -19.80 17.60
N GLY A 323 -8.10 -18.58 17.65
CA GLY A 323 -6.77 -18.21 17.12
C GLY A 323 -6.67 -18.05 15.61
N PRO A 324 -5.43 -18.10 15.07
CA PRO A 324 -5.14 -17.84 13.66
C PRO A 324 -5.80 -18.85 12.72
N LEU A 325 -6.11 -18.39 11.50
CA LEU A 325 -6.61 -19.26 10.43
C LEU A 325 -5.49 -20.23 10.03
N VAL A 326 -5.65 -21.51 10.35
CA VAL A 326 -4.76 -22.56 9.87
C VAL A 326 -5.13 -22.83 8.43
N LEU A 327 -4.38 -22.30 7.49
CA LEU A 327 -4.48 -22.68 6.08
C LEU A 327 -3.90 -24.10 5.95
N GLU A 328 -4.75 -25.13 6.04
CA GLU A 328 -4.32 -26.49 5.77
C GLU A 328 -3.66 -26.54 4.38
N VAL A 329 -2.46 -27.07 4.35
CA VAL A 329 -1.79 -27.46 3.11
C VAL A 329 -2.57 -28.66 2.58
N ILE A 330 -3.59 -28.42 1.77
CA ILE A 330 -4.22 -29.49 0.99
C ILE A 330 -3.14 -29.93 0.02
N GLY A 331 -2.45 -31.00 0.41
CA GLY A 331 -1.50 -31.71 -0.45
C GLY A 331 -2.24 -32.11 -1.72
N ALA A 332 -1.57 -31.92 -2.86
CA ALA A 332 -2.05 -32.39 -4.15
C ALA A 332 -2.26 -33.91 -4.08
N SER A 333 -3.49 -34.32 -3.83
CA SER A 333 -3.98 -35.68 -3.97
C SER A 333 -5.22 -35.62 -4.85
N GLY A 334 -5.08 -36.17 -6.04
CA GLY A 334 -6.02 -36.70 -7.02
C GLY A 334 -7.40 -36.08 -7.27
N PRO A 335 -7.96 -36.30 -8.45
CA PRO A 335 -9.19 -35.65 -8.92
C PRO A 335 -10.52 -36.17 -8.32
N ASP A 336 -10.54 -36.64 -7.07
CA ASP A 336 -11.73 -37.31 -6.46
C ASP A 336 -12.30 -36.65 -5.20
N ALA A 337 -12.11 -35.36 -4.99
CA ALA A 337 -12.72 -34.64 -3.87
C ALA A 337 -13.76 -33.57 -4.28
N ALA A 338 -14.56 -33.89 -5.29
CA ALA A 338 -15.72 -33.07 -5.68
C ALA A 338 -17.02 -33.74 -5.23
N SER A 339 -17.16 -34.07 -3.95
CA SER A 339 -18.45 -34.40 -3.35
C SER A 339 -18.36 -34.50 -1.82
N THR A 340 -18.26 -33.37 -1.12
CA THR A 340 -18.83 -33.27 0.25
C THR A 340 -19.01 -31.80 0.62
N GLY A 341 -20.28 -31.38 0.69
CA GLY A 341 -20.72 -30.40 1.67
C GLY A 341 -20.77 -28.92 1.32
N LEU A 342 -21.44 -28.53 0.23
CA LEU A 342 -22.13 -27.25 0.17
C LEU A 342 -23.51 -27.45 -0.45
N ALA A 343 -24.36 -28.15 0.27
CA ALA A 343 -25.81 -28.16 0.05
C ALA A 343 -26.43 -27.24 1.09
N GLY A 344 -27.06 -26.15 0.67
CA GLY A 344 -27.94 -25.35 1.51
C GLY A 344 -27.62 -23.88 1.61
N ALA A 345 -27.75 -23.15 0.51
CA ALA A 345 -28.15 -21.75 0.54
C ALA A 345 -28.97 -21.50 -0.72
N ASP A 346 -30.25 -21.32 -0.54
CA ASP A 346 -31.27 -21.17 -1.56
C ASP A 346 -30.94 -20.13 -2.62
N THR A 347 -30.86 -20.56 -3.85
CA THR A 347 -30.77 -19.73 -5.06
C THR A 347 -32.15 -19.28 -5.59
N GLU A 348 -33.18 -19.32 -4.76
CA GLU A 348 -34.57 -19.00 -5.17
C GLU A 348 -35.01 -17.55 -4.95
N SER A 349 -34.26 -16.72 -4.25
CA SER A 349 -34.70 -15.34 -3.94
C SER A 349 -34.21 -14.23 -4.90
N ILE A 350 -33.61 -14.55 -6.06
CA ILE A 350 -33.19 -13.55 -7.07
C ILE A 350 -33.97 -13.71 -8.40
N ARG A 351 -35.09 -14.44 -8.41
CA ARG A 351 -35.89 -14.69 -9.63
C ARG A 351 -37.24 -13.97 -9.74
N GLU A 352 -37.52 -13.03 -8.88
CA GLU A 352 -38.78 -12.24 -9.03
C GLU A 352 -38.52 -10.74 -9.13
N ALA A 353 -38.00 -10.28 -10.25
CA ALA A 353 -38.20 -8.91 -10.76
C ALA A 353 -37.72 -8.77 -12.20
N SER A 354 -38.36 -9.42 -13.16
CA SER A 354 -38.48 -8.94 -14.53
C SER A 354 -39.41 -9.86 -15.33
N VAL A 355 -40.68 -9.50 -15.33
CA VAL A 355 -41.64 -10.00 -16.34
C VAL A 355 -41.88 -8.86 -17.33
N GLY A 356 -41.71 -9.14 -18.60
CA GLY A 356 -42.13 -8.25 -19.72
C GLY A 356 -41.24 -8.42 -20.94
N ASP A 357 -41.59 -9.29 -21.74
CA ASP A 357 -41.89 -9.39 -23.16
C ASP A 357 -41.12 -10.46 -23.94
N ARG A 358 -41.99 -11.35 -24.43
CA ARG A 358 -41.70 -12.44 -25.35
C ARG A 358 -41.42 -11.92 -26.75
N VAL A 359 -40.43 -12.51 -27.46
CA VAL A 359 -40.59 -12.97 -28.83
C VAL A 359 -39.74 -14.22 -29.01
N GLY A 360 -40.38 -15.30 -29.49
CA GLY A 360 -39.79 -16.60 -29.68
C GLY A 360 -39.13 -16.79 -31.05
N LEU A 361 -38.50 -17.97 -31.15
CA LEU A 361 -38.36 -18.85 -32.32
C LEU A 361 -37.34 -19.92 -31.88
N ALA A 362 -37.81 -21.17 -31.66
CA ALA A 362 -37.84 -22.34 -32.54
C ALA A 362 -36.44 -22.88 -32.92
N ASP A 363 -36.12 -23.99 -32.53
CA ASP A 363 -36.25 -25.42 -32.74
C ASP A 363 -34.92 -26.13 -33.04
N ASP A 364 -34.70 -27.17 -32.26
CA ASP A 364 -34.22 -28.52 -32.56
C ASP A 364 -33.06 -28.80 -33.55
N ALA A 365 -32.04 -29.48 -33.02
CA ALA A 365 -31.56 -30.78 -33.55
C ALA A 365 -30.46 -31.41 -32.64
N PRO A 366 -30.31 -32.75 -32.64
CA PRO A 366 -29.85 -33.55 -31.52
C PRO A 366 -28.37 -33.91 -31.53
N LEU A 367 -27.86 -34.19 -30.33
CA LEU A 367 -26.54 -34.79 -30.09
C LEU A 367 -26.52 -36.28 -30.52
N ALA A 368 -25.53 -36.70 -31.30
CA ALA A 368 -25.23 -38.07 -31.60
C ALA A 368 -24.05 -38.58 -30.77
N ASP A 369 -24.25 -39.78 -30.23
CA ASP A 369 -23.32 -40.58 -29.45
C ASP A 369 -22.00 -40.93 -30.20
N ALA A 370 -20.89 -40.93 -29.47
CA ALA A 370 -19.71 -41.71 -29.83
C ALA A 370 -19.06 -42.33 -28.59
N ALA A 371 -18.86 -43.64 -28.67
CA ALA A 371 -18.40 -44.58 -27.67
C ALA A 371 -16.88 -44.48 -27.34
N PRO A 372 -16.40 -45.12 -26.24
CA PRO A 372 -15.06 -44.95 -25.70
C PRO A 372 -14.05 -45.93 -26.29
N GLY A 373 -12.82 -45.50 -26.47
CA GLY A 373 -11.71 -46.39 -26.76
C GLY A 373 -10.39 -45.70 -27.00
N GLU A 374 -9.43 -46.13 -26.23
CA GLU A 374 -7.97 -46.05 -26.39
C GLU A 374 -7.19 -44.98 -25.64
N THR A 375 -6.57 -45.47 -24.56
CA THR A 375 -5.43 -44.89 -23.84
C THR A 375 -4.25 -44.64 -24.77
N ARG A 376 -3.82 -43.39 -24.86
CA ARG A 376 -2.49 -43.00 -25.32
C ARG A 376 -1.80 -42.20 -24.21
N GLU A 377 -0.60 -42.65 -23.87
CA GLU A 377 0.33 -42.04 -22.94
C GLU A 377 0.56 -40.55 -23.24
N ALA A 378 0.40 -39.73 -22.23
CA ALA A 378 0.63 -38.29 -22.31
C ALA A 378 2.13 -37.99 -22.31
N GLN A 379 2.67 -37.70 -23.48
CA GLN A 379 3.91 -36.94 -23.60
C GLN A 379 3.60 -35.46 -23.32
N GLY A 380 4.51 -34.79 -22.57
CA GLY A 380 4.39 -33.45 -21.98
C GLY A 380 3.65 -32.43 -22.83
N VAL A 381 2.61 -31.87 -22.22
CA VAL A 381 1.90 -30.71 -22.76
C VAL A 381 2.71 -29.45 -22.41
N GLU A 382 3.41 -28.91 -23.41
CA GLU A 382 3.95 -27.55 -23.35
C GLU A 382 2.77 -26.59 -23.17
N ALA A 383 2.78 -25.80 -22.10
CA ALA A 383 1.78 -24.78 -21.86
C ALA A 383 1.95 -23.64 -22.87
N VAL A 384 1.07 -23.60 -23.88
CA VAL A 384 1.01 -22.49 -24.84
C VAL A 384 0.39 -21.28 -24.15
N VAL A 385 1.19 -20.27 -23.91
CA VAL A 385 0.68 -18.97 -23.43
C VAL A 385 0.07 -18.23 -24.61
N VAL A 386 -1.25 -18.14 -24.64
CA VAL A 386 -2.01 -17.42 -25.66
C VAL A 386 -2.11 -15.96 -25.30
N ALA A 387 -1.38 -15.08 -25.96
CA ALA A 387 -1.58 -13.65 -25.83
C ALA A 387 -2.78 -13.23 -26.67
N ALA A 388 -3.73 -12.51 -26.08
CA ALA A 388 -4.91 -12.06 -26.76
C ALA A 388 -4.70 -10.66 -27.38
N GLY A 389 -5.15 -10.45 -28.63
CA GLY A 389 -5.17 -9.15 -29.31
C GLY A 389 -6.60 -8.64 -29.45
N LEU A 390 -6.80 -7.32 -29.54
CA LEU A 390 -8.10 -6.72 -29.83
C LEU A 390 -8.18 -6.35 -31.31
N GLU A 391 -9.09 -6.97 -32.06
CA GLU A 391 -9.30 -6.72 -33.49
C GLU A 391 -10.71 -6.16 -33.75
N VAL A 392 -10.81 -5.39 -34.83
CA VAL A 392 -12.11 -4.89 -35.30
C VAL A 392 -12.55 -5.79 -36.47
N THR A 393 -13.65 -6.50 -36.32
CA THR A 393 -14.23 -7.32 -37.34
C THR A 393 -14.82 -6.50 -38.49
N ALA A 394 -15.09 -7.12 -39.65
CA ALA A 394 -15.61 -6.44 -40.84
C ALA A 394 -16.98 -5.75 -40.60
N ASP A 395 -17.75 -6.21 -39.62
CA ASP A 395 -19.02 -5.65 -39.18
C ASP A 395 -18.83 -4.61 -38.03
N GLY A 396 -17.59 -4.25 -37.70
CA GLY A 396 -17.26 -3.18 -36.72
C GLY A 396 -17.35 -3.60 -35.26
N ARG A 397 -17.43 -4.90 -34.95
CA ARG A 397 -17.34 -5.42 -33.59
C ARG A 397 -15.89 -5.45 -33.13
N LEU A 398 -15.70 -5.41 -31.81
CA LEU A 398 -14.41 -5.62 -31.15
C LEU A 398 -14.35 -7.06 -30.68
N GLU A 399 -13.43 -7.85 -31.21
CA GLU A 399 -13.21 -9.23 -30.79
C GLU A 399 -11.81 -9.38 -30.21
N VAL A 400 -11.73 -10.13 -29.11
CA VAL A 400 -10.47 -10.53 -28.50
C VAL A 400 -10.02 -11.80 -29.20
N THR A 401 -9.06 -11.66 -30.13
CA THR A 401 -8.51 -12.81 -30.87
C THR A 401 -7.31 -13.36 -30.09
N ALA A 402 -7.30 -14.71 -29.96
CA ALA A 402 -6.16 -15.41 -29.43
C ALA A 402 -4.97 -15.30 -30.40
N ARG A 403 -3.91 -14.61 -29.99
CA ARG A 403 -2.63 -14.67 -30.72
C ARG A 403 -1.79 -15.77 -30.11
N THR A 404 -1.46 -16.79 -30.86
CA THR A 404 -0.52 -17.81 -30.43
C THR A 404 0.85 -17.14 -30.25
N VAL A 405 1.26 -16.97 -29.01
CA VAL A 405 2.65 -16.70 -28.66
C VAL A 405 3.22 -18.08 -28.37
N GLU A 406 4.14 -18.57 -29.21
CA GLU A 406 4.90 -19.75 -28.86
C GLU A 406 5.43 -19.60 -27.45
N ALA A 407 5.03 -20.50 -26.56
CA ALA A 407 5.56 -20.54 -25.21
C ALA A 407 7.06 -20.73 -25.34
N ALA A 408 7.81 -19.72 -24.96
CA ALA A 408 9.23 -19.87 -24.78
C ALA A 408 9.42 -20.96 -23.73
N ALA A 409 9.93 -22.11 -24.18
CA ALA A 409 10.37 -23.15 -23.29
C ALA A 409 11.22 -22.55 -22.15
N THR A 410 11.14 -23.14 -20.98
CA THR A 410 11.90 -22.80 -19.77
C THR A 410 13.43 -22.88 -19.92
N ASN A 411 13.94 -23.04 -21.13
CA ASN A 411 15.33 -23.00 -21.53
C ASN A 411 15.64 -21.63 -22.14
N GLY A 412 16.46 -20.86 -21.48
CA GLY A 412 17.10 -19.55 -21.66
C GLY A 412 17.18 -18.79 -22.99
N ASP A 413 16.49 -19.15 -24.06
CA ASP A 413 16.69 -18.61 -25.42
C ASP A 413 15.49 -17.86 -26.05
N ALA A 414 14.37 -17.69 -25.36
CA ALA A 414 13.27 -16.92 -25.92
C ALA A 414 13.51 -15.40 -25.75
N ALA A 415 13.34 -14.65 -26.85
CA ALA A 415 13.49 -13.19 -26.82
C ALA A 415 12.53 -12.56 -25.81
N PRO A 416 13.02 -11.69 -24.88
CA PRO A 416 12.20 -11.06 -23.86
C PRO A 416 11.12 -10.16 -24.49
N LEU A 417 9.94 -10.07 -23.86
CA LEU A 417 8.92 -9.10 -24.30
C LEU A 417 9.37 -7.67 -24.11
N LEU A 418 9.93 -7.37 -22.93
CA LEU A 418 10.48 -6.04 -22.60
C LEU A 418 11.98 -6.15 -22.33
N GLU A 419 12.77 -5.27 -22.92
CA GLU A 419 14.19 -5.16 -22.66
C GLU A 419 14.61 -3.69 -22.52
N LEU A 420 15.29 -3.36 -21.42
CA LEU A 420 15.92 -2.10 -21.19
C LEU A 420 17.45 -2.29 -21.28
N ARG A 421 18.14 -1.43 -22.03
CA ARG A 421 19.61 -1.47 -22.17
C ARG A 421 20.20 -0.11 -21.87
N ASN A 422 21.09 -0.05 -20.87
CA ASN A 422 21.88 1.12 -20.46
C ASN A 422 21.04 2.40 -20.35
N LEU A 423 19.85 2.28 -19.74
CA LEU A 423 18.87 3.36 -19.68
C LEU A 423 19.35 4.48 -18.77
N VAL A 424 19.39 5.71 -19.31
CA VAL A 424 19.73 6.93 -18.57
C VAL A 424 18.59 7.95 -18.73
N LYS A 425 18.15 8.53 -17.61
CA LYS A 425 17.23 9.65 -17.60
C LYS A 425 17.65 10.69 -16.57
N GLU A 426 17.84 11.92 -17.06
CA GLU A 426 18.16 13.08 -16.25
C GLU A 426 17.12 14.17 -16.49
N PHE A 427 16.78 14.92 -15.44
CA PHE A 427 15.96 16.10 -15.54
C PHE A 427 16.79 17.35 -15.27
N PRO A 428 16.88 18.31 -16.22
CA PRO A 428 17.66 19.52 -16.04
C PRO A 428 17.06 20.42 -14.97
N ILE A 429 17.89 20.95 -14.10
CA ILE A 429 17.53 22.01 -13.16
C ILE A 429 17.92 23.33 -13.83
N THR A 430 16.96 24.24 -13.99
CA THR A 430 17.18 25.55 -14.59
C THR A 430 16.97 26.63 -13.54
N ALA A 431 17.76 27.71 -13.59
CA ALA A 431 17.66 28.85 -12.71
C ALA A 431 17.72 30.19 -13.46
N GLY A 432 17.15 31.21 -12.84
CA GLY A 432 17.10 32.57 -13.36
C GLY A 432 16.08 32.78 -14.49
N VAL A 433 15.90 34.05 -14.89
CA VAL A 433 14.94 34.47 -15.93
C VAL A 433 15.24 33.82 -17.30
N LEU A 434 16.53 33.52 -17.57
CA LEU A 434 16.99 32.89 -18.81
C LEU A 434 17.01 31.36 -18.76
N GLN A 435 16.44 30.74 -17.72
CA GLN A 435 16.35 29.28 -17.54
C GLN A 435 17.69 28.55 -17.85
N ARG A 436 18.82 29.07 -17.37
CA ARG A 436 20.10 28.43 -17.57
C ARG A 436 20.18 27.14 -16.76
N LYS A 437 20.70 26.05 -17.38
CA LYS A 437 20.96 24.77 -16.72
C LYS A 437 22.02 24.97 -15.62
N VAL A 438 21.65 24.77 -14.37
CA VAL A 438 22.54 24.85 -13.19
C VAL A 438 22.84 23.49 -12.58
N GLY A 439 22.16 22.43 -13.03
CA GLY A 439 22.38 21.06 -12.59
C GLY A 439 21.43 20.09 -13.27
N ALA A 440 21.44 18.85 -12.83
CA ALA A 440 20.48 17.84 -13.26
C ALA A 440 20.12 16.90 -12.11
N VAL A 441 18.88 16.40 -12.10
CA VAL A 441 18.46 15.30 -11.24
C VAL A 441 18.76 13.99 -11.98
N HIS A 442 19.65 13.16 -11.46
CA HIS A 442 20.04 11.86 -12.02
C HIS A 442 19.01 10.79 -11.61
N ALA A 443 17.84 10.79 -12.28
CA ALA A 443 16.72 9.93 -11.90
C ALA A 443 16.96 8.45 -12.23
N VAL A 444 17.61 8.15 -13.38
CA VAL A 444 17.98 6.80 -13.81
C VAL A 444 19.39 6.86 -14.40
N SER A 445 20.26 5.97 -13.98
CA SER A 445 21.68 5.97 -14.36
C SER A 445 22.13 4.55 -14.69
N ASP A 446 22.16 4.25 -16.00
CA ASP A 446 22.65 2.98 -16.55
C ASP A 446 21.93 1.74 -16.02
N VAL A 447 20.59 1.70 -16.22
CA VAL A 447 19.74 0.58 -15.80
C VAL A 447 19.46 -0.35 -16.97
N SER A 448 19.71 -1.66 -16.76
CA SER A 448 19.46 -2.72 -17.75
C SER A 448 18.75 -3.91 -17.08
N PHE A 449 17.67 -4.38 -17.67
CA PHE A 449 16.97 -5.63 -17.31
C PHE A 449 16.04 -6.08 -18.42
N SER A 450 15.59 -7.32 -18.34
CA SER A 450 14.65 -7.92 -19.29
C SER A 450 13.50 -8.61 -18.58
N VAL A 451 12.32 -8.64 -19.25
CA VAL A 451 11.09 -9.24 -18.74
C VAL A 451 10.53 -10.18 -19.80
N PRO A 452 10.43 -11.49 -19.51
CA PRO A 452 9.77 -12.46 -20.38
C PRO A 452 8.27 -12.18 -20.54
N ALA A 453 7.67 -12.66 -21.64
CA ALA A 453 6.21 -12.57 -21.83
C ALA A 453 5.45 -13.37 -20.76
N GLY A 454 4.31 -12.87 -20.30
CA GLY A 454 3.46 -13.54 -19.32
C GLY A 454 3.97 -13.55 -17.87
N THR A 455 5.13 -12.92 -17.58
CA THR A 455 5.72 -12.85 -16.25
C THR A 455 5.56 -11.48 -15.60
N THR A 456 5.77 -11.41 -14.29
CA THR A 456 5.80 -10.16 -13.53
C THR A 456 7.22 -9.83 -13.10
N PHE A 457 7.66 -8.62 -13.41
CA PHE A 457 8.90 -8.04 -12.91
C PHE A 457 8.60 -7.02 -11.81
N GLY A 458 9.17 -7.21 -10.63
CA GLY A 458 9.05 -6.29 -9.51
C GLY A 458 10.21 -5.27 -9.49
N LEU A 459 9.90 -3.99 -9.35
CA LEU A 459 10.89 -2.94 -9.18
C LEU A 459 10.71 -2.26 -7.81
N VAL A 460 11.66 -2.46 -6.90
CA VAL A 460 11.56 -2.01 -5.51
C VAL A 460 12.69 -1.04 -5.13
N GLY A 461 12.51 -0.28 -4.06
CA GLY A 461 13.47 0.67 -3.52
C GLY A 461 12.79 1.85 -2.82
N GLU A 462 13.56 2.70 -2.15
CA GLU A 462 13.06 3.89 -1.45
C GLU A 462 12.39 4.90 -2.40
N SER A 463 11.53 5.77 -1.86
CA SER A 463 10.90 6.83 -2.62
C SER A 463 11.95 7.77 -3.24
N GLY A 464 11.72 8.20 -4.49
CA GLY A 464 12.67 9.05 -5.21
C GLY A 464 13.89 8.33 -5.80
N CYS A 465 14.03 7.00 -5.70
CA CYS A 465 15.14 6.27 -6.31
C CYS A 465 15.02 6.06 -7.83
N GLY A 466 13.95 6.54 -8.51
CA GLY A 466 13.78 6.52 -9.95
C GLY A 466 12.81 5.50 -10.53
N LYS A 467 12.12 4.69 -9.74
CA LYS A 467 11.18 3.62 -10.18
C LYS A 467 10.07 4.14 -11.11
N THR A 468 9.31 5.13 -10.65
CA THR A 468 8.24 5.78 -11.44
C THR A 468 8.78 6.38 -12.74
N THR A 469 10.00 6.92 -12.72
CA THR A 469 10.65 7.45 -13.93
C THR A 469 10.92 6.35 -14.95
N ILE A 470 11.41 5.18 -14.52
CA ILE A 470 11.56 4.00 -15.40
C ILE A 470 10.21 3.60 -15.97
N GLY A 471 9.16 3.51 -15.14
CA GLY A 471 7.81 3.21 -15.61
C GLY A 471 7.32 4.16 -16.71
N LYS A 472 7.50 5.48 -16.51
CA LYS A 472 7.15 6.49 -17.52
C LYS A 472 7.97 6.38 -18.80
N VAL A 473 9.25 6.00 -18.70
CA VAL A 473 10.10 5.79 -19.88
C VAL A 473 9.68 4.53 -20.64
N ILE A 474 9.33 3.42 -19.94
CA ILE A 474 8.84 2.19 -20.57
C ILE A 474 7.60 2.47 -21.43
N VAL A 475 6.63 3.22 -20.90
CA VAL A 475 5.40 3.56 -21.65
C VAL A 475 5.56 4.77 -22.59
N ALA A 476 6.79 5.23 -22.78
CA ALA A 476 7.16 6.35 -23.64
C ALA A 476 6.39 7.67 -23.31
N LEU A 477 6.06 7.90 -22.03
CA LEU A 477 5.63 9.21 -21.52
C LEU A 477 6.83 10.13 -21.33
N GLU A 478 7.99 9.57 -21.01
CA GLU A 478 9.28 10.26 -20.92
C GLU A 478 10.26 9.65 -21.93
N LYS A 479 11.06 10.48 -22.57
CA LYS A 479 12.14 10.02 -23.45
C LYS A 479 13.42 9.84 -22.62
N PRO A 480 14.18 8.75 -22.81
CA PRO A 480 15.49 8.59 -22.20
C PRO A 480 16.49 9.60 -22.77
N ASN A 481 17.54 9.91 -22.01
CA ASN A 481 18.69 10.68 -22.48
C ASN A 481 19.65 9.79 -23.30
N SER A 482 19.80 8.53 -22.88
CA SER A 482 20.54 7.49 -23.61
C SER A 482 20.00 6.10 -23.25
N GLY A 483 20.46 5.07 -23.96
CA GLY A 483 19.97 3.73 -23.85
C GLY A 483 18.74 3.47 -24.73
N SER A 484 18.12 2.29 -24.57
CA SER A 484 16.97 1.89 -25.35
C SER A 484 15.95 1.11 -24.54
N VAL A 485 14.68 1.18 -24.96
CA VAL A 485 13.57 0.38 -24.45
C VAL A 485 12.94 -0.37 -25.61
N THR A 486 13.06 -1.69 -25.61
CA THR A 486 12.55 -2.55 -26.67
C THR A 486 11.33 -3.34 -26.17
N LEU A 487 10.20 -3.26 -26.88
CA LEU A 487 9.00 -4.04 -26.62
C LEU A 487 8.66 -4.95 -27.81
N GLY A 488 8.78 -6.28 -27.63
CA GLY A 488 8.54 -7.26 -28.68
C GLY A 488 9.43 -7.01 -29.91
N GLY A 489 10.70 -6.73 -29.72
CA GLY A 489 11.68 -6.46 -30.78
C GLY A 489 11.67 -5.03 -31.35
N VAL A 490 10.73 -4.15 -30.91
CA VAL A 490 10.61 -2.77 -31.40
C VAL A 490 11.13 -1.78 -30.37
N ASP A 491 12.10 -0.96 -30.73
CA ASP A 491 12.63 0.12 -29.85
C ASP A 491 11.62 1.28 -29.73
N VAL A 492 10.90 1.28 -28.60
CA VAL A 492 9.83 2.27 -28.33
C VAL A 492 10.41 3.68 -28.11
N SER A 493 11.66 3.78 -27.67
CA SER A 493 12.32 5.07 -27.38
C SER A 493 12.51 5.93 -28.64
N LYS A 494 12.57 5.31 -29.81
CA LYS A 494 12.75 5.95 -31.11
C LYS A 494 11.45 6.29 -31.83
N LEU A 495 10.31 5.71 -31.37
CA LEU A 495 9.02 5.94 -32.01
C LEU A 495 8.46 7.34 -31.75
N SER A 496 7.69 7.83 -32.70
CA SER A 496 6.99 9.14 -32.59
C SER A 496 5.68 9.13 -33.36
N GLY A 497 4.84 10.13 -33.09
CA GLY A 497 3.59 10.36 -33.84
C GLY A 497 2.67 9.14 -33.89
N GLY A 498 2.22 8.77 -35.08
CA GLY A 498 1.26 7.70 -35.31
C GLY A 498 1.80 6.30 -34.98
N GLU A 499 3.11 6.05 -35.13
CA GLU A 499 3.73 4.76 -34.80
C GLU A 499 3.73 4.54 -33.30
N LEU A 500 4.16 5.54 -32.53
CA LEU A 500 4.10 5.50 -31.07
C LEU A 500 2.66 5.33 -30.56
N ARG A 501 1.68 6.06 -31.18
CA ARG A 501 0.27 5.91 -30.83
C ARG A 501 -0.23 4.49 -31.03
N ARG A 502 0.13 3.82 -32.15
CA ARG A 502 -0.22 2.41 -32.38
C ARG A 502 0.46 1.50 -31.36
N LYS A 503 1.77 1.72 -31.10
CA LYS A 503 2.52 0.87 -30.15
C LYS A 503 2.02 0.98 -28.72
N ARG A 504 1.48 2.14 -28.31
CA ARG A 504 0.84 2.34 -27.00
C ARG A 504 -0.41 1.49 -26.76
N ARG A 505 -0.95 0.79 -27.78
CA ARG A 505 -1.98 -0.25 -27.59
C ARG A 505 -1.43 -1.45 -26.82
N ASP A 506 -0.17 -1.81 -27.10
CA ASP A 506 0.51 -2.96 -26.50
C ASP A 506 1.01 -2.69 -25.07
N LEU A 507 1.10 -1.40 -24.66
CA LEU A 507 1.64 -1.01 -23.37
C LEU A 507 0.76 0.03 -22.68
N GLN A 508 0.45 -0.22 -21.41
CA GLN A 508 -0.40 0.65 -20.61
C GLN A 508 0.26 0.95 -19.27
N LEU A 509 -0.14 2.06 -18.67
CA LEU A 509 0.30 2.50 -17.34
C LEU A 509 -0.89 2.57 -16.41
N MET A 510 -0.77 1.91 -15.27
CA MET A 510 -1.63 2.09 -14.11
C MET A 510 -0.92 3.05 -13.15
N PHE A 511 -1.51 4.23 -12.94
CA PHE A 511 -0.91 5.30 -12.15
C PHE A 511 -1.04 5.04 -10.65
N GLN A 512 -0.11 5.61 -9.89
CA GLN A 512 0.03 5.46 -8.43
C GLN A 512 -1.22 5.87 -7.65
N ASP A 513 -1.83 7.00 -7.99
CA ASP A 513 -3.00 7.53 -7.29
C ASP A 513 -4.25 7.46 -8.17
N PRO A 514 -5.23 6.61 -7.82
CA PRO A 514 -6.48 6.52 -8.56
C PRO A 514 -7.34 7.80 -8.49
N HIS A 515 -7.13 8.68 -7.50
CA HIS A 515 -7.85 9.95 -7.42
C HIS A 515 -7.40 10.95 -8.48
N SER A 516 -6.09 11.07 -8.68
CA SER A 516 -5.51 11.98 -9.67
C SER A 516 -5.52 11.42 -11.10
N SER A 517 -5.63 10.09 -11.24
CA SER A 517 -5.60 9.42 -12.56
C SER A 517 -6.94 9.33 -13.28
N LEU A 518 -8.04 9.49 -12.55
CA LEU A 518 -9.41 9.47 -13.10
C LEU A 518 -9.97 10.89 -13.10
N ASP A 519 -10.41 11.41 -14.28
CA ASP A 519 -11.04 12.73 -14.33
C ASP A 519 -12.36 12.70 -13.54
N PRO A 520 -12.48 13.48 -12.45
CA PRO A 520 -13.68 13.47 -11.60
C PRO A 520 -14.93 14.01 -12.29
N ARG A 521 -14.79 14.66 -13.45
CA ARG A 521 -15.89 15.22 -14.25
C ARG A 521 -16.43 14.23 -15.28
N MET A 522 -15.70 13.13 -15.53
CA MET A 522 -16.11 12.10 -16.47
C MET A 522 -16.82 10.94 -15.76
N ARG A 523 -17.83 10.36 -16.42
CA ARG A 523 -18.45 9.13 -15.95
C ARG A 523 -17.51 7.94 -16.15
N VAL A 524 -17.61 6.92 -15.31
CA VAL A 524 -16.76 5.72 -15.35
C VAL A 524 -16.78 5.05 -16.72
N GLY A 525 -17.94 4.93 -17.37
CA GLY A 525 -18.03 4.37 -18.72
C GLY A 525 -17.25 5.15 -19.77
N ALA A 526 -17.22 6.49 -19.67
CA ALA A 526 -16.44 7.33 -20.56
C ALA A 526 -14.93 7.17 -20.29
N ILE A 527 -14.52 7.09 -19.02
CA ILE A 527 -13.12 6.89 -18.62
C ILE A 527 -12.57 5.55 -19.16
N ILE A 528 -13.32 4.44 -18.98
CA ILE A 528 -12.90 3.13 -19.46
C ILE A 528 -12.91 3.08 -21.00
N GLY A 529 -13.90 3.71 -21.66
CA GLY A 529 -14.02 3.70 -23.12
C GLY A 529 -13.08 4.69 -23.85
N GLU A 530 -12.50 5.66 -23.13
CA GLU A 530 -11.62 6.71 -23.70
C GLU A 530 -10.46 6.14 -24.56
N PRO A 531 -9.72 5.11 -24.15
CA PRO A 531 -8.66 4.55 -24.99
C PRO A 531 -9.13 4.04 -26.34
N LEU A 532 -10.34 3.42 -26.42
CA LEU A 532 -10.94 2.97 -27.67
C LEU A 532 -11.28 4.15 -28.59
N ALA A 533 -11.88 5.19 -28.01
CA ALA A 533 -12.25 6.40 -28.76
C ALA A 533 -11.01 7.11 -29.31
N ILE A 534 -9.93 7.26 -28.51
CA ILE A 534 -8.67 7.86 -28.94
C ILE A 534 -8.01 7.06 -30.06
N GLN A 535 -8.06 5.74 -29.97
CA GLN A 535 -7.49 4.84 -31.00
C GLN A 535 -8.40 4.62 -32.20
N HIS A 536 -9.61 5.18 -32.20
CA HIS A 536 -10.65 4.99 -33.24
C HIS A 536 -10.98 3.52 -33.48
N LEU A 537 -11.14 2.72 -32.44
CA LEU A 537 -11.44 1.29 -32.50
C LEU A 537 -12.92 1.01 -32.30
N GLY A 538 -13.54 0.29 -33.25
CA GLY A 538 -14.92 -0.17 -33.17
C GLY A 538 -15.99 0.93 -33.25
N SER A 539 -17.25 0.52 -33.39
CA SER A 539 -18.41 1.41 -33.29
C SER A 539 -18.67 1.85 -31.84
N LYS A 540 -19.48 2.90 -31.64
CA LYS A 540 -19.88 3.33 -30.27
C LYS A 540 -20.56 2.22 -29.48
N HIS A 541 -21.32 1.34 -30.17
CA HIS A 541 -21.97 0.20 -29.53
C HIS A 541 -20.94 -0.83 -29.09
N ALA A 542 -20.02 -1.23 -29.93
CA ALA A 542 -18.94 -2.16 -29.62
C ALA A 542 -18.02 -1.62 -28.49
N GLN A 543 -17.73 -0.34 -28.47
CA GLN A 543 -17.00 0.30 -27.37
C GLN A 543 -17.75 0.18 -26.03
N ARG A 544 -19.07 0.37 -26.05
CA ARG A 544 -19.92 0.24 -24.85
C ARG A 544 -19.98 -1.20 -24.34
N ASP A 545 -20.13 -2.15 -25.26
CA ASP A 545 -20.15 -3.58 -24.91
C ASP A 545 -18.82 -4.00 -24.27
N ARG A 546 -17.69 -3.57 -24.84
CA ARG A 546 -16.37 -3.80 -24.25
C ARG A 546 -16.23 -3.19 -22.86
N VAL A 547 -16.79 -2.00 -22.61
CA VAL A 547 -16.80 -1.41 -21.27
C VAL A 547 -17.57 -2.28 -20.27
N PHE A 548 -18.72 -2.85 -20.68
CA PHE A 548 -19.49 -3.74 -19.81
C PHE A 548 -18.77 -5.06 -19.51
N GLU A 549 -18.07 -5.64 -20.47
CA GLU A 549 -17.22 -6.80 -20.27
C GLU A 549 -16.14 -6.52 -19.24
N LEU A 550 -15.40 -5.42 -19.41
CA LEU A 550 -14.32 -5.03 -18.50
C LEU A 550 -14.82 -4.74 -17.09
N LEU A 551 -16.00 -4.09 -16.92
CA LEU A 551 -16.61 -3.92 -15.62
C LEU A 551 -16.90 -5.25 -14.94
N SER A 552 -17.41 -6.23 -15.69
CA SER A 552 -17.65 -7.59 -15.18
C SER A 552 -16.34 -8.27 -14.80
N GLU A 553 -15.30 -8.20 -15.64
CA GLU A 553 -13.98 -8.80 -15.37
C GLU A 553 -13.34 -8.28 -14.08
N VAL A 554 -13.48 -6.97 -13.79
CA VAL A 554 -12.95 -6.36 -12.57
C VAL A 554 -13.92 -6.45 -11.38
N GLY A 555 -15.08 -7.10 -11.54
CA GLY A 555 -16.08 -7.30 -10.49
C GLY A 555 -16.81 -6.01 -10.08
N LEU A 556 -17.14 -5.14 -11.04
CA LEU A 556 -17.97 -3.95 -10.84
C LEU A 556 -19.33 -4.14 -11.51
N PRO A 557 -20.41 -3.61 -10.91
CA PRO A 557 -21.75 -3.74 -11.47
C PRO A 557 -21.93 -2.88 -12.73
N ARG A 558 -22.82 -3.30 -13.65
CA ARG A 558 -23.08 -2.59 -14.91
C ARG A 558 -23.53 -1.12 -14.75
N ASN A 559 -24.25 -0.81 -13.67
CA ASN A 559 -24.67 0.56 -13.38
C ASN A 559 -23.51 1.50 -13.00
N ALA A 560 -22.31 0.98 -12.74
CA ALA A 560 -21.10 1.77 -12.54
C ALA A 560 -20.78 2.70 -13.73
N VAL A 561 -21.19 2.33 -14.94
CA VAL A 561 -20.99 3.10 -16.19
C VAL A 561 -21.49 4.56 -16.07
N GLU A 562 -22.62 4.77 -15.38
CA GLU A 562 -23.28 6.08 -15.28
C GLU A 562 -22.78 6.94 -14.11
N ARG A 563 -22.02 6.36 -13.20
CA ARG A 563 -21.54 7.01 -11.98
C ARG A 563 -20.21 7.72 -12.19
N TYR A 564 -19.88 8.62 -11.27
CA TYR A 564 -18.63 9.38 -11.26
C TYR A 564 -17.60 8.76 -10.32
N PRO A 565 -16.27 8.95 -10.56
CA PRO A 565 -15.22 8.38 -9.74
C PRO A 565 -15.35 8.67 -8.24
N HIS A 566 -15.80 9.85 -7.85
CA HIS A 566 -15.95 10.25 -6.44
C HIS A 566 -17.02 9.46 -5.67
N GLU A 567 -17.92 8.77 -6.37
CA GLU A 567 -18.97 7.94 -5.79
C GLU A 567 -18.48 6.50 -5.45
N PHE A 568 -17.21 6.21 -5.71
CA PHE A 568 -16.60 4.89 -5.51
C PHE A 568 -15.55 4.91 -4.39
N SER A 569 -15.39 3.77 -3.71
CA SER A 569 -14.31 3.57 -2.75
C SER A 569 -12.93 3.52 -3.44
N GLY A 570 -11.85 3.69 -2.68
CA GLY A 570 -10.48 3.61 -3.20
C GLY A 570 -10.21 2.33 -4.00
N GLY A 571 -10.61 1.17 -3.46
CA GLY A 571 -10.45 -0.11 -4.14
C GLY A 571 -11.31 -0.27 -5.41
N GLN A 572 -12.51 0.30 -5.42
CA GLN A 572 -13.34 0.33 -6.63
C GLN A 572 -12.73 1.25 -7.70
N ARG A 573 -12.18 2.41 -7.33
CA ARG A 573 -11.45 3.29 -8.26
C ARG A 573 -10.22 2.60 -8.84
N GLN A 574 -9.51 1.81 -8.02
CA GLN A 574 -8.37 1.04 -8.49
C GLN A 574 -8.78 -0.01 -9.54
N ARG A 575 -9.94 -0.68 -9.34
CA ARG A 575 -10.52 -1.60 -10.32
C ARG A 575 -10.94 -0.88 -11.61
N ILE A 576 -11.46 0.35 -11.52
CA ILE A 576 -11.75 1.20 -12.69
C ILE A 576 -10.46 1.53 -13.45
N GLY A 577 -9.37 1.91 -12.74
CA GLY A 577 -8.07 2.15 -13.33
C GLY A 577 -7.50 0.92 -14.05
N LEU A 578 -7.68 -0.28 -13.45
CA LEU A 578 -7.28 -1.54 -14.05
C LEU A 578 -8.13 -1.88 -15.29
N ALA A 579 -9.46 -1.68 -15.25
CA ALA A 579 -10.34 -1.84 -16.40
C ALA A 579 -9.93 -0.90 -17.56
N ARG A 580 -9.60 0.36 -17.26
CA ARG A 580 -9.09 1.32 -18.25
C ARG A 580 -7.77 0.85 -18.87
N ALA A 581 -6.85 0.31 -18.08
CA ALA A 581 -5.59 -0.21 -18.59
C ALA A 581 -5.81 -1.44 -19.50
N LEU A 582 -6.81 -2.28 -19.21
CA LEU A 582 -7.17 -3.47 -20.00
C LEU A 582 -7.94 -3.17 -21.27
N THR A 583 -8.45 -1.96 -21.46
CA THR A 583 -9.39 -1.61 -22.53
C THR A 583 -8.87 -1.97 -23.92
N LEU A 584 -7.59 -1.76 -24.19
CA LEU A 584 -6.93 -2.02 -25.47
C LEU A 584 -6.30 -3.43 -25.55
N ASN A 585 -6.53 -4.28 -24.54
CA ASN A 585 -5.94 -5.60 -24.40
C ASN A 585 -4.40 -5.59 -24.58
N PRO A 586 -3.67 -4.90 -23.69
CA PRO A 586 -2.22 -4.69 -23.83
C PRO A 586 -1.45 -5.97 -23.56
N ARG A 587 -0.22 -6.04 -24.08
CA ARG A 587 0.75 -7.10 -23.77
C ARG A 587 1.51 -6.84 -22.48
N LEU A 588 1.70 -5.54 -22.14
CA LEU A 588 2.46 -5.08 -20.98
C LEU A 588 1.67 -4.02 -20.22
N ILE A 589 1.54 -4.20 -18.90
CA ILE A 589 1.04 -3.17 -17.98
C ILE A 589 2.15 -2.81 -16.99
N VAL A 590 2.52 -1.55 -16.95
CA VAL A 590 3.34 -0.99 -15.88
C VAL A 590 2.39 -0.54 -14.76
N ALA A 591 2.46 -1.17 -13.61
CA ALA A 591 1.64 -0.84 -12.45
C ALA A 591 2.49 -0.08 -11.42
N ASP A 592 2.31 1.24 -11.34
CA ASP A 592 3.04 2.10 -10.41
C ASP A 592 2.28 2.20 -9.10
N GLU A 593 2.80 1.53 -8.06
CA GLU A 593 2.21 1.44 -6.71
C GLU A 593 0.71 1.06 -6.70
N PRO A 594 0.33 -0.06 -7.33
CA PRO A 594 -1.07 -0.37 -7.63
C PRO A 594 -1.96 -0.56 -6.40
N VAL A 595 -1.41 -0.68 -5.20
CA VAL A 595 -2.16 -0.97 -3.97
C VAL A 595 -1.70 -0.16 -2.75
N SER A 596 -0.85 0.85 -2.92
CA SER A 596 -0.23 1.60 -1.81
C SER A 596 -1.23 2.37 -0.95
N ALA A 597 -2.30 2.89 -1.56
CA ALA A 597 -3.34 3.68 -0.88
C ALA A 597 -4.56 2.84 -0.45
N LEU A 598 -4.43 1.49 -0.43
CA LEU A 598 -5.53 0.59 -0.12
C LEU A 598 -5.34 -0.12 1.23
N ASP A 599 -6.46 -0.31 1.92
CA ASP A 599 -6.50 -1.15 3.12
C ASP A 599 -6.09 -2.59 2.83
N VAL A 600 -5.58 -3.28 3.85
CA VAL A 600 -5.03 -4.64 3.75
C VAL A 600 -5.99 -5.62 3.06
N SER A 601 -7.28 -5.63 3.43
CA SER A 601 -8.28 -6.54 2.86
C SER A 601 -8.57 -6.25 1.39
N ILE A 602 -8.68 -4.97 1.01
CA ILE A 602 -8.93 -4.54 -0.38
C ILE A 602 -7.67 -4.75 -1.21
N ARG A 603 -6.48 -4.53 -0.64
CA ARG A 603 -5.18 -4.82 -1.26
C ARG A 603 -5.11 -6.27 -1.73
N ALA A 604 -5.44 -7.24 -0.86
CA ALA A 604 -5.47 -8.66 -1.21
C ALA A 604 -6.44 -8.96 -2.37
N GLN A 605 -7.64 -8.34 -2.38
CA GLN A 605 -8.60 -8.51 -3.47
C GLN A 605 -8.06 -8.01 -4.81
N VAL A 606 -7.38 -6.84 -4.84
CA VAL A 606 -6.82 -6.25 -6.07
C VAL A 606 -5.64 -7.08 -6.58
N LEU A 607 -4.75 -7.54 -5.70
CA LEU A 607 -3.61 -8.38 -6.08
C LEU A 607 -4.07 -9.73 -6.66
N ASN A 608 -5.05 -10.39 -6.05
CA ASN A 608 -5.66 -11.62 -6.57
C ASN A 608 -6.34 -11.36 -7.93
N LEU A 609 -7.01 -10.22 -8.10
CA LEU A 609 -7.60 -9.82 -9.38
C LEU A 609 -6.53 -9.64 -10.46
N MET A 610 -5.42 -8.95 -10.17
CA MET A 610 -4.32 -8.76 -11.11
C MET A 610 -3.71 -10.09 -11.56
N LYS A 611 -3.46 -11.04 -10.64
CA LYS A 611 -2.98 -12.40 -10.99
C LYS A 611 -3.97 -13.18 -11.87
N ARG A 612 -5.26 -13.12 -11.53
CA ARG A 612 -6.29 -13.77 -12.36
C ARG A 612 -6.32 -13.20 -13.78
N LEU A 613 -6.29 -11.86 -13.90
CA LEU A 613 -6.26 -11.20 -15.21
C LEU A 613 -4.97 -11.50 -15.98
N GLN A 614 -3.84 -11.65 -15.30
CA GLN A 614 -2.58 -12.09 -15.90
C GLN A 614 -2.73 -13.47 -16.52
N ALA A 615 -3.28 -14.42 -15.78
CA ALA A 615 -3.51 -15.78 -16.27
C ALA A 615 -4.53 -15.84 -17.41
N THR A 616 -5.61 -15.02 -17.34
CA THR A 616 -6.68 -15.02 -18.36
C THR A 616 -6.25 -14.37 -19.66
N HIS A 617 -5.50 -13.27 -19.60
CA HIS A 617 -5.13 -12.47 -20.78
C HIS A 617 -3.66 -12.64 -21.22
N GLY A 618 -2.87 -13.47 -20.54
CA GLY A 618 -1.44 -13.62 -20.82
C GLY A 618 -0.63 -12.34 -20.60
N LEU A 619 -1.02 -11.50 -19.63
CA LEU A 619 -0.43 -10.20 -19.38
C LEU A 619 0.98 -10.30 -18.82
N THR A 620 1.84 -9.38 -19.24
CA THR A 620 3.13 -9.14 -18.59
C THR A 620 3.00 -7.90 -17.69
N TYR A 621 3.51 -7.99 -16.47
CA TYR A 621 3.52 -6.85 -15.55
C TYR A 621 4.94 -6.34 -15.26
N VAL A 622 5.07 -5.03 -15.13
CA VAL A 622 6.15 -4.40 -14.36
C VAL A 622 5.49 -3.72 -13.15
N VAL A 623 5.65 -4.31 -11.97
CA VAL A 623 5.06 -3.80 -10.73
C VAL A 623 6.11 -2.96 -9.99
N ILE A 624 5.83 -1.69 -9.84
CA ILE A 624 6.64 -0.75 -9.05
C ILE A 624 6.01 -0.63 -7.68
N SER A 625 6.76 -0.90 -6.63
CA SER A 625 6.26 -0.77 -5.26
C SER A 625 7.40 -0.46 -4.28
N HIS A 626 7.06 0.18 -3.18
CA HIS A 626 7.91 0.27 -2.00
C HIS A 626 7.57 -0.85 -0.99
N ASP A 627 6.43 -1.54 -1.16
CA ASP A 627 6.03 -2.69 -0.35
C ASP A 627 6.61 -3.98 -0.94
N LEU A 628 7.68 -4.47 -0.30
CA LEU A 628 8.38 -5.65 -0.76
C LEU A 628 7.52 -6.92 -0.61
N ALA A 629 6.61 -7.02 0.37
CA ALA A 629 5.76 -8.20 0.53
C ALA A 629 4.78 -8.33 -0.65
N VAL A 630 4.23 -7.21 -1.14
CA VAL A 630 3.42 -7.15 -2.35
C VAL A 630 4.22 -7.64 -3.57
N VAL A 631 5.47 -7.16 -3.70
CA VAL A 631 6.31 -7.54 -4.85
C VAL A 631 6.72 -9.02 -4.77
N LYS A 632 7.06 -9.55 -3.60
CA LYS A 632 7.34 -10.99 -3.43
C LYS A 632 6.15 -11.85 -3.85
N TYR A 633 4.93 -11.42 -3.52
CA TYR A 633 3.72 -12.15 -3.91
C TYR A 633 3.45 -12.10 -5.41
N MET A 634 3.75 -10.98 -6.08
CA MET A 634 3.38 -10.76 -7.49
C MET A 634 4.45 -11.16 -8.49
N ALA A 635 5.74 -11.02 -8.15
CA ALA A 635 6.82 -11.01 -9.12
C ALA A 635 7.70 -12.27 -9.07
N GLU A 636 8.01 -12.82 -10.23
CA GLU A 636 8.98 -13.90 -10.41
C GLU A 636 10.42 -13.40 -10.33
N ARG A 637 10.69 -12.17 -10.79
CA ARG A 637 11.99 -11.52 -10.70
C ARG A 637 11.86 -10.12 -10.11
N ILE A 638 12.84 -9.74 -9.30
CA ILE A 638 12.84 -8.47 -8.55
C ILE A 638 14.14 -7.73 -8.80
N GLY A 639 14.02 -6.46 -9.20
CA GLY A 639 15.12 -5.50 -9.27
C GLY A 639 15.05 -4.51 -8.14
N VAL A 640 16.14 -4.36 -7.38
CA VAL A 640 16.26 -3.42 -6.27
C VAL A 640 17.00 -2.17 -6.75
N MET A 641 16.35 -1.02 -6.62
CA MET A 641 16.90 0.28 -7.02
C MET A 641 17.33 1.12 -5.84
N TYR A 642 18.48 1.76 -5.97
CA TYR A 642 18.95 2.79 -5.04
C TYR A 642 19.50 3.99 -5.81
N LEU A 643 18.95 5.16 -5.54
CA LEU A 643 19.41 6.46 -6.09
C LEU A 643 19.73 6.41 -7.60
N GLY A 644 18.77 5.91 -8.41
CA GLY A 644 18.86 5.83 -9.87
C GLY A 644 19.64 4.62 -10.43
N LYS A 645 20.19 3.75 -9.59
CA LYS A 645 20.94 2.55 -9.99
C LYS A 645 20.21 1.26 -9.61
N LEU A 646 20.36 0.22 -10.43
CA LEU A 646 20.00 -1.14 -10.07
C LEU A 646 21.15 -1.75 -9.25
N VAL A 647 20.88 -2.04 -7.98
CA VAL A 647 21.92 -2.53 -7.05
C VAL A 647 21.87 -4.04 -6.84
N GLU A 648 20.71 -4.66 -7.04
CA GLU A 648 20.54 -6.11 -6.98
C GLU A 648 19.38 -6.55 -7.86
N LEU A 649 19.50 -7.73 -8.47
CA LEU A 649 18.50 -8.36 -9.32
C LEU A 649 18.51 -9.87 -9.09
N GLY A 650 17.37 -10.48 -8.83
CA GLY A 650 17.24 -11.92 -8.57
C GLY A 650 15.80 -12.42 -8.61
N SER A 651 15.59 -13.69 -8.31
CA SER A 651 14.28 -14.23 -7.99
C SER A 651 13.77 -13.70 -6.66
N GLY A 652 12.48 -13.87 -6.37
CA GLY A 652 11.94 -13.52 -5.05
C GLY A 652 12.74 -14.15 -3.91
N ASN A 653 13.07 -15.45 -4.00
CA ASN A 653 13.83 -16.15 -2.97
C ASN A 653 15.27 -15.62 -2.85
N ASP A 654 15.94 -15.30 -3.96
CA ASP A 654 17.29 -14.72 -3.92
C ASP A 654 17.30 -13.40 -3.16
N ILE A 655 16.36 -12.53 -3.47
CA ILE A 655 16.28 -11.21 -2.85
C ILE A 655 15.93 -11.28 -1.36
N TYR A 656 14.97 -12.15 -0.97
CA TYR A 656 14.48 -12.16 0.42
C TYR A 656 15.30 -13.04 1.37
N GLU A 657 15.82 -14.16 0.89
CA GLU A 657 16.52 -15.13 1.73
C GLU A 657 18.03 -15.01 1.60
N ARG A 658 18.50 -14.54 0.44
CA ARG A 658 19.91 -14.52 0.07
C ARG A 658 20.36 -13.16 -0.45
N ALA A 659 19.83 -12.05 0.12
CA ALA A 659 20.25 -10.70 -0.26
C ALA A 659 21.77 -10.55 -0.22
N ALA A 660 22.37 -10.19 -1.33
CA ALA A 660 23.82 -10.00 -1.44
C ALA A 660 24.22 -8.54 -1.17
N HIS A 661 23.36 -7.56 -1.52
CA HIS A 661 23.64 -6.15 -1.30
C HIS A 661 23.19 -5.70 0.11
N PRO A 662 24.01 -5.02 0.91
CA PRO A 662 23.63 -4.54 2.25
C PRO A 662 22.39 -3.66 2.30
N TYR A 663 22.12 -2.89 1.26
CA TYR A 663 20.90 -2.10 1.12
C TYR A 663 19.65 -2.98 1.03
N THR A 664 19.69 -4.04 0.21
CA THR A 664 18.58 -5.01 0.07
C THR A 664 18.26 -5.68 1.40
N ALA A 665 19.29 -6.17 2.09
CA ALA A 665 19.12 -6.77 3.41
C ALA A 665 18.52 -5.79 4.42
N GLY A 666 18.99 -4.53 4.39
CA GLY A 666 18.44 -3.46 5.22
C GLY A 666 16.98 -3.14 4.91
N LEU A 667 16.58 -3.11 3.63
CA LEU A 667 15.19 -2.92 3.22
C LEU A 667 14.30 -4.05 3.75
N ILE A 668 14.72 -5.30 3.60
CA ILE A 668 13.98 -6.48 4.08
C ILE A 668 13.81 -6.44 5.60
N ALA A 669 14.85 -6.06 6.32
CA ALA A 669 14.80 -5.95 7.77
C ALA A 669 13.79 -4.90 8.27
N THR A 670 13.47 -3.89 7.45
CA THR A 670 12.49 -2.84 7.79
C THR A 670 11.02 -3.21 7.52
N ILE A 671 10.75 -4.33 6.82
CA ILE A 671 9.37 -4.77 6.53
C ILE A 671 8.67 -5.11 7.85
N PRO A 672 7.52 -4.49 8.17
CA PRO A 672 6.77 -4.85 9.37
C PRO A 672 6.24 -6.29 9.29
N VAL A 673 6.43 -7.06 10.35
CA VAL A 673 5.97 -8.46 10.42
C VAL A 673 4.85 -8.57 11.46
N PRO A 674 3.70 -9.17 11.14
CA PRO A 674 2.59 -9.35 12.06
C PRO A 674 2.85 -10.48 13.08
N LYS A 675 4.06 -10.51 13.66
CA LYS A 675 4.53 -11.46 14.70
C LYS A 675 5.23 -10.64 15.79
N PRO A 676 4.56 -10.33 16.92
CA PRO A 676 5.06 -9.37 17.92
C PRO A 676 6.45 -9.68 18.45
N ALA A 677 6.78 -10.96 18.68
CA ALA A 677 8.11 -11.37 19.17
C ALA A 677 9.22 -11.06 18.14
N GLN A 678 8.96 -11.35 16.85
CA GLN A 678 9.91 -11.11 15.77
C GLN A 678 10.08 -9.61 15.49
N GLU A 679 8.96 -8.85 15.45
CA GLU A 679 9.00 -7.43 15.17
C GLU A 679 9.73 -6.65 16.26
N ARG A 680 9.47 -6.95 17.53
CA ARG A 680 10.17 -6.32 18.67
C ARG A 680 11.66 -6.70 18.74
N ALA A 681 12.07 -7.86 18.20
CA ALA A 681 13.47 -8.28 18.13
C ALA A 681 14.30 -7.52 17.08
N LYS A 682 13.69 -6.83 16.12
CA LYS A 682 14.36 -6.06 15.06
C LYS A 682 15.05 -4.77 15.53
N LYS A 683 15.30 -4.59 16.82
CA LYS A 683 15.95 -3.40 17.39
C LYS A 683 17.28 -3.12 16.67
N GLY A 684 17.38 -1.97 15.98
CA GLY A 684 18.61 -1.51 15.34
C GLY A 684 18.84 -1.96 13.89
N ALA A 685 17.93 -2.72 13.28
CA ALA A 685 18.08 -3.22 11.90
C ALA A 685 17.78 -2.16 10.80
N ALA A 686 17.27 -0.98 11.16
CA ALA A 686 16.90 0.04 10.18
C ALA A 686 18.12 0.67 9.50
N ILE A 687 18.01 0.90 8.19
CA ILE A 687 19.01 1.66 7.42
C ILE A 687 19.14 3.06 8.04
N ARG A 688 20.36 3.45 8.39
CA ARG A 688 20.64 4.74 9.04
C ARG A 688 20.77 5.88 8.04
N GLY A 689 20.47 7.10 8.47
CA GLY A 689 20.65 8.31 7.69
C GLY A 689 19.58 8.53 6.61
N GLU A 690 19.66 9.67 5.97
CA GLU A 690 18.75 10.10 4.91
C GLU A 690 19.26 9.67 3.52
N LEU A 691 18.32 9.61 2.56
CA LEU A 691 18.65 9.39 1.15
C LEU A 691 19.47 10.59 0.64
N PRO A 692 20.68 10.39 0.07
CA PRO A 692 21.45 11.48 -0.52
C PRO A 692 20.72 12.15 -1.69
N SER A 693 21.10 13.40 -1.98
CA SER A 693 20.50 14.15 -3.08
C SER A 693 20.78 13.49 -4.44
N PRO A 694 19.75 13.26 -5.27
CA PRO A 694 19.93 12.76 -6.64
C PRO A 694 20.53 13.80 -7.59
N VAL A 695 20.70 15.05 -7.15
CA VAL A 695 21.38 16.12 -7.91
C VAL A 695 22.89 15.96 -7.83
N ASN A 696 23.39 15.59 -6.65
CA ASN A 696 24.81 15.36 -6.39
C ASN A 696 24.97 14.00 -5.71
N PRO A 697 24.82 12.88 -6.46
CA PRO A 697 24.93 11.55 -5.89
C PRO A 697 26.37 11.30 -5.39
N PRO A 698 26.52 10.48 -4.31
CA PRO A 698 27.84 10.09 -3.83
C PRO A 698 28.71 9.46 -4.93
N SER A 699 30.00 9.73 -4.94
CA SER A 699 30.97 9.07 -5.84
C SER A 699 31.08 7.57 -5.52
N GLY A 700 31.50 6.76 -6.46
CA GLY A 700 31.62 5.31 -6.30
C GLY A 700 30.29 4.66 -5.97
N CYS A 701 30.24 3.82 -4.92
CA CYS A 701 29.01 3.20 -4.45
C CYS A 701 28.06 4.27 -3.86
N ARG A 702 26.89 4.46 -4.47
CA ARG A 702 25.90 5.47 -4.03
C ARG A 702 25.34 5.22 -2.63
N PHE A 703 25.37 3.96 -2.15
CA PHE A 703 24.91 3.59 -0.81
C PHE A 703 25.97 3.78 0.28
N ARG A 704 27.24 4.07 -0.04
CA ARG A 704 28.37 4.12 0.91
C ARG A 704 28.15 5.01 2.13
N THR A 705 27.42 6.11 1.99
CA THR A 705 27.15 7.07 3.09
C THR A 705 26.19 6.53 4.15
N ARG A 706 25.48 5.44 3.84
CA ARG A 706 24.50 4.77 4.74
C ARG A 706 24.87 3.31 5.02
N CYS A 707 25.95 2.82 4.38
CA CYS A 707 26.37 1.44 4.47
C CYS A 707 27.31 1.25 5.68
N GLN A 708 26.96 0.35 6.58
CA GLN A 708 27.81 0.00 7.74
C GLN A 708 29.09 -0.76 7.36
N PHE A 709 29.17 -1.29 6.14
CA PHE A 709 30.31 -2.04 5.61
C PHE A 709 31.15 -1.19 4.61
N ALA A 710 30.89 0.12 4.52
CA ALA A 710 31.60 0.98 3.58
C ALA A 710 33.08 1.07 3.90
N GLN A 711 33.93 0.95 2.86
CA GLN A 711 35.38 1.12 2.92
C GLN A 711 35.83 2.13 1.86
N GLU A 712 37.11 2.48 1.81
CA GLU A 712 37.68 3.49 0.90
C GLU A 712 37.39 3.20 -0.58
N ILE A 713 37.48 1.93 -1.00
CA ILE A 713 37.14 1.54 -2.38
C ILE A 713 35.69 1.88 -2.75
N CYS A 714 34.75 1.86 -1.79
CA CYS A 714 33.37 2.24 -2.04
C CYS A 714 33.21 3.73 -2.41
N ALA A 715 34.18 4.57 -2.04
CA ALA A 715 34.21 5.98 -2.42
C ALA A 715 34.94 6.22 -3.74
N ALA A 716 35.95 5.39 -4.04
CA ALA A 716 36.81 5.51 -5.20
C ALA A 716 36.19 4.93 -6.48
N GLU A 717 35.54 3.75 -6.36
CA GLU A 717 35.10 2.99 -7.51
C GLU A 717 33.60 2.65 -7.43
N GLU A 718 32.90 2.68 -8.58
CA GLU A 718 31.51 2.22 -8.67
C GLU A 718 31.50 0.68 -8.76
N PRO A 719 30.74 -0.04 -7.88
CA PRO A 719 30.67 -1.48 -7.96
C PRO A 719 29.89 -1.93 -9.19
N VAL A 720 30.41 -2.93 -9.90
CA VAL A 720 29.72 -3.57 -11.03
C VAL A 720 28.83 -4.72 -10.56
N LEU A 721 27.78 -5.02 -11.35
CA LEU A 721 26.93 -6.17 -11.11
C LEU A 721 27.73 -7.48 -11.27
N ARG A 722 27.81 -8.28 -10.21
CA ARG A 722 28.46 -9.60 -10.16
C ARG A 722 27.45 -10.68 -9.89
N SER A 723 27.69 -11.90 -10.40
CA SER A 723 26.79 -13.05 -10.21
C SER A 723 26.97 -13.70 -8.85
N PHE A 724 25.86 -14.08 -8.22
CA PHE A 724 25.74 -14.83 -6.96
C PHE A 724 24.93 -16.13 -7.15
N GLY A 725 24.70 -16.54 -8.39
CA GLY A 725 23.94 -17.71 -8.78
C GLY A 725 23.19 -17.48 -10.09
N PRO A 726 22.48 -18.48 -10.61
CA PRO A 726 21.71 -18.35 -11.85
C PRO A 726 20.67 -17.24 -11.74
N GLY A 727 20.83 -16.15 -12.52
CA GLY A 727 19.89 -15.02 -12.52
C GLY A 727 19.95 -14.09 -11.32
N HIS A 728 20.82 -14.32 -10.33
CA HIS A 728 21.07 -13.45 -9.17
C HIS A 728 22.35 -12.64 -9.36
N VAL A 729 22.24 -11.32 -9.40
CA VAL A 729 23.37 -10.39 -9.54
C VAL A 729 23.26 -9.24 -8.56
N ALA A 730 24.39 -8.74 -8.04
CA ALA A 730 24.44 -7.59 -7.14
C ALA A 730 25.68 -6.71 -7.38
N ALA A 731 25.54 -5.40 -7.18
CA ALA A 731 26.57 -4.38 -7.33
C ALA A 731 27.13 -3.97 -5.96
N CYS A 732 28.03 -4.75 -5.39
CA CYS A 732 28.63 -4.48 -4.08
C CYS A 732 30.11 -4.91 -4.05
N HIS A 733 30.99 -4.10 -3.44
CA HIS A 733 32.39 -4.49 -3.19
C HIS A 733 32.49 -5.51 -2.06
N PHE A 734 31.62 -5.39 -1.05
CA PHE A 734 31.57 -6.25 0.16
C PHE A 734 30.18 -6.89 0.28
N PRO A 735 29.84 -7.87 -0.56
CA PRO A 735 28.55 -8.52 -0.52
C PRO A 735 28.39 -9.34 0.76
N LEU A 736 27.14 -9.53 1.20
CA LEU A 736 26.80 -10.33 2.38
C LEU A 736 26.85 -11.83 2.12
N GLN A 737 27.02 -12.24 0.87
CA GLN A 737 27.12 -13.64 0.43
C GLN A 737 28.32 -13.83 -0.49
N SER A 738 28.88 -15.05 -0.48
CA SER A 738 29.88 -15.47 -1.47
C SER A 738 29.21 -15.80 -2.82
N PRO A 739 29.97 -15.83 -3.93
CA PRO A 739 29.45 -16.27 -5.22
C PRO A 739 28.85 -17.68 -5.21
N ASP A 740 29.25 -18.52 -4.25
CA ASP A 740 28.76 -19.90 -4.05
C ASP A 740 27.49 -19.94 -3.17
N GLY A 741 26.94 -18.78 -2.79
CA GLY A 741 25.71 -18.67 -1.98
C GLY A 741 25.92 -18.88 -0.48
N ALA A 742 27.14 -19.09 -0.01
CA ALA A 742 27.43 -19.19 1.41
C ALA A 742 27.45 -17.79 2.06
N PRO A 743 26.91 -17.61 3.28
CA PRO A 743 26.99 -16.34 3.98
C PRO A 743 28.44 -15.98 4.27
N VAL A 744 28.89 -14.81 3.81
CA VAL A 744 30.21 -14.27 4.18
C VAL A 744 30.07 -13.71 5.58
N GLY A 745 30.88 -14.20 6.53
CA GLY A 745 30.93 -13.64 7.88
C GLY A 745 31.09 -12.10 7.78
N ALA A 746 30.30 -11.36 8.56
CA ALA A 746 30.34 -9.91 8.56
C ALA A 746 31.80 -9.42 8.65
N PRO A 747 32.27 -8.59 7.72
CA PRO A 747 33.62 -8.03 7.81
C PRO A 747 33.75 -7.32 9.16
N ALA A 748 34.90 -7.47 9.82
CA ALA A 748 35.15 -6.88 11.12
C ALA A 748 34.79 -5.39 11.10
N MET A 749 33.91 -4.98 11.99
CA MET A 749 33.53 -3.57 12.12
C MET A 749 34.77 -2.75 12.47
N THR A 750 35.32 -2.01 11.53
CA THR A 750 36.23 -0.92 11.87
C THR A 750 35.44 0.09 12.67
N SER A 751 35.80 0.32 13.92
CA SER A 751 35.22 1.34 14.77
C SER A 751 35.25 2.67 14.01
N ALA A 752 34.11 3.12 13.51
CA ALA A 752 34.01 4.47 12.95
C ALA A 752 34.30 5.43 14.09
N ALA A 753 35.39 6.19 13.92
CA ALA A 753 35.69 7.31 14.79
C ALA A 753 34.48 8.23 14.84
N ASP A 754 34.09 8.62 16.04
CA ASP A 754 33.06 9.60 16.35
C ASP A 754 33.33 10.90 15.57
N PRO A 755 32.45 11.42 14.72
CA PRO A 755 32.64 12.72 14.11
C PRO A 755 32.17 13.82 15.05
N ALA A 756 32.85 13.96 16.19
CA ALA A 756 32.74 15.11 17.06
C ALA A 756 34.11 15.81 17.11
N GLN A 757 34.40 16.61 16.06
CA GLN A 757 35.24 17.81 16.08
C GLN A 757 34.86 18.73 14.93
#